data_76d1cadb3d014ab062717b5fd0180044
#
_entry.id   76d1cadb3d014ab062717b5fd0180044
#
_cell.length_a   1.000
_cell.length_b   1.000
_cell.length_c   1.000
_cell.angle_alpha   90.00
_cell.angle_beta   90.00
_cell.angle_gamma   90.00
#
_symmetry.space_group_name_H-M   'P 1'
#
loop_
_entity.id
_entity.type
_entity.pdbx_description
1 polymer ?
#
loop_
_entity_poly.entity_id
_entity_poly.type
_entity_poly.pdbx_seq_one_letter_code
_entity_poly.pdbx_strand_id
1 'polypeptide(L)'
;MNWTQWHPEESILNSVKEVLQEALIPDSEVQKNVQEKIAIIQNMPDFMFYLLFILGNPNYPEDVRSLSGILLKNNLLSTYPSLSQESVSKLKQDCQTLIVDPSREVRLSISNVIVIIAREHLKNWPELIPFLLKTFTSQNQFSETALTTLFKICEDLINNQKSQEEIYRITKEVFPIFVDYLLKEDCTMTQEIVRLTNQFLQDYFQIMKQSLDLGSYLNNIIRLANTEDVELQKYVCHTFVIYVEKQEESLLPHLHDVIMYLLNKNQHEDHDISLQACEFWLACTKLPSCKEILTPYIDKLLPLLLKNMRYSQAELHIIKDSVGADANSADLAKDISPFHMRDGKMNQNDDECFSDGEENAQGDDFDDFYMGWTLRKCSAASLDSLAVKFGDDLLTIAVPFISEMLNSSDYLVKESAILALGAIAEGCMNGLKPQLPELINFLQSSMTDTHCVVRVITCWTLSRYVPWIINVKPDSPHMYFVPVMLLLLKHFVDENKRVQRAAISAFCIFQEEAQLKLVPYINVILEGFLMGFQRFQCRSLYLLYDALGALAQAVGNHLSDQDYVSKLLPPLMRKFTESDNYYDDHFIAVLECLSNVIPALEVSFLPYAEIVYCHCLHLITDTLISCINYQEHPNEFDPPDKEPMSVAHDVLYSMALGLKSHFVKFVTNSNLLFLLFKTIQDSSNLIRQTAVALYGELVSLCYPFLSSNINDYIPMIIKNLDEHNDGVCNNAAWVIGKLCSVMGSAIQPYVPDIVHHFVHILRDPAMARTMHQTVAVALCTVFFVCPEVNIPDLDVVIKNCCLLIRNVRDSDEKDLAFRGLCEIVVRHPEFNKHYFIFFCDAAASWFNIRTDLKENIRNVLMNFKQQYREESWPQFYSEFPDALKARLYDLYGV
;
A
#
# COMPACT_ATOMS: atom_id res chain seq x y z
N MET A 1 -30.27 17.00 36.01
CA MET A 1 -30.49 18.28 36.73
C MET A 1 -31.04 19.29 35.76
N ASN A 2 -31.93 20.16 36.18
CA ASN A 2 -32.56 21.16 35.33
C ASN A 2 -31.65 22.36 35.19
N TRP A 3 -31.06 22.61 34.03
CA TRP A 3 -30.08 23.67 33.75
C TRP A 3 -30.56 25.07 34.02
N THR A 4 -31.85 25.32 33.96
CA THR A 4 -32.44 26.62 34.25
C THR A 4 -32.32 27.01 35.72
N GLN A 5 -31.90 26.10 36.61
CA GLN A 5 -31.73 26.29 38.05
C GLN A 5 -30.28 26.01 38.53
N TRP A 6 -29.30 25.74 37.63
CA TRP A 6 -27.92 25.52 38.04
C TRP A 6 -27.23 26.82 38.37
N HIS A 7 -26.68 26.91 39.57
CA HIS A 7 -25.86 28.00 40.03
C HIS A 7 -24.54 27.42 40.56
N PRO A 8 -23.38 28.04 40.27
CA PRO A 8 -22.10 27.54 40.77
C PRO A 8 -22.08 27.66 42.29
N GLU A 9 -21.63 26.62 42.97
CA GLU A 9 -21.28 26.65 44.38
C GLU A 9 -19.93 27.40 44.51
N GLU A 10 -19.89 28.46 45.33
CA GLU A 10 -18.70 29.34 45.43
C GLU A 10 -17.45 28.62 45.89
N SER A 11 -17.59 27.60 46.76
CA SER A 11 -16.45 26.81 47.24
C SER A 11 -15.80 26.01 46.11
N ILE A 12 -16.60 25.33 45.28
CA ILE A 12 -16.10 24.53 44.14
C ILE A 12 -15.59 25.44 43.03
N LEU A 13 -16.28 26.52 42.72
CA LEU A 13 -15.86 27.51 41.74
C LEU A 13 -14.49 28.10 42.04
N ASN A 14 -14.26 28.45 43.31
CA ASN A 14 -12.95 28.97 43.76
C ASN A 14 -11.86 27.89 43.65
N SER A 15 -12.15 26.64 44.02
CA SER A 15 -11.18 25.54 43.86
C SER A 15 -10.82 25.29 42.38
N VAL A 16 -11.79 25.26 41.46
CA VAL A 16 -11.53 25.12 40.03
C VAL A 16 -10.68 26.31 39.51
N LYS A 17 -11.04 27.54 39.91
CA LYS A 17 -10.30 28.74 39.54
C LYS A 17 -8.85 28.69 39.99
N GLU A 18 -8.59 28.31 41.27
CA GLU A 18 -7.23 28.19 41.82
C GLU A 18 -6.40 27.19 41.03
N VAL A 19 -6.95 26.02 40.69
CA VAL A 19 -6.26 25.03 39.87
C VAL A 19 -5.96 25.55 38.49
N LEU A 20 -6.87 26.29 37.84
CA LEU A 20 -6.64 26.91 36.53
C LEU A 20 -5.54 27.98 36.60
N GLN A 21 -5.48 28.78 37.70
CA GLN A 21 -4.42 29.76 37.89
C GLN A 21 -3.06 29.14 38.18
N GLU A 22 -3.00 28.10 39.00
CA GLU A 22 -1.78 27.32 39.22
C GLU A 22 -1.27 26.66 37.93
N ALA A 23 -2.17 26.17 37.05
CA ALA A 23 -1.83 25.56 35.78
C ALA A 23 -1.09 26.51 34.82
N LEU A 24 -1.22 27.83 34.99
CA LEU A 24 -0.51 28.84 34.20
C LEU A 24 0.93 29.13 34.69
N ILE A 25 1.32 28.56 35.83
CA ILE A 25 2.66 28.76 36.39
C ILE A 25 3.64 27.78 35.71
N PRO A 26 4.72 28.25 35.05
CA PRO A 26 5.69 27.40 34.35
C PRO A 26 6.73 26.77 35.30
N ASP A 27 6.27 25.98 36.29
CA ASP A 27 7.13 25.27 37.24
C ASP A 27 6.77 23.78 37.23
N SER A 28 7.76 22.91 37.11
CA SER A 28 7.57 21.47 36.91
C SER A 28 6.90 20.77 38.10
N GLU A 29 7.19 21.24 39.34
CA GLU A 29 6.61 20.70 40.56
C GLU A 29 5.15 21.13 40.71
N VAL A 30 4.86 22.39 40.38
CA VAL A 30 3.50 22.93 40.35
C VAL A 30 2.68 22.21 39.31
N GLN A 31 3.22 22.01 38.09
CA GLN A 31 2.51 21.33 36.98
C GLN A 31 2.14 19.87 37.35
N LYS A 32 3.03 19.15 38.02
CA LYS A 32 2.73 17.79 38.49
C LYS A 32 1.59 17.77 39.51
N ASN A 33 1.63 18.70 40.50
CA ASN A 33 0.55 18.85 41.48
C ASN A 33 -0.79 19.25 40.84
N VAL A 34 -0.73 20.10 39.82
CA VAL A 34 -1.91 20.51 39.05
C VAL A 34 -2.53 19.33 38.30
N GLN A 35 -1.71 18.48 37.68
CA GLN A 35 -2.23 17.27 36.99
C GLN A 35 -2.98 16.34 37.96
N GLU A 36 -2.44 16.13 39.17
CA GLU A 36 -3.08 15.34 40.21
C GLU A 36 -4.43 15.97 40.65
N LYS A 37 -4.44 17.31 40.84
CA LYS A 37 -5.66 18.05 41.21
C LYS A 37 -6.71 17.97 40.09
N ILE A 38 -6.32 18.17 38.82
CA ILE A 38 -7.22 18.03 37.65
C ILE A 38 -7.82 16.63 37.60
N ALA A 39 -7.03 15.57 37.78
CA ALA A 39 -7.49 14.20 37.80
C ALA A 39 -8.57 13.92 38.86
N ILE A 40 -8.50 14.66 39.99
CA ILE A 40 -9.53 14.56 41.06
C ILE A 40 -10.80 15.34 40.68
N ILE A 41 -10.63 16.63 40.27
CA ILE A 41 -11.79 17.50 40.03
C ILE A 41 -12.55 17.15 38.74
N GLN A 42 -11.92 16.54 37.71
CA GLN A 42 -12.59 16.14 36.49
C GLN A 42 -13.68 15.08 36.71
N ASN A 43 -13.63 14.32 37.83
CA ASN A 43 -14.61 13.32 38.20
C ASN A 43 -15.75 13.92 39.07
N MET A 44 -15.72 15.23 39.38
CA MET A 44 -16.80 15.87 40.12
C MET A 44 -18.06 15.98 39.26
N PRO A 45 -19.26 15.80 39.85
CA PRO A 45 -20.50 16.14 39.18
C PRO A 45 -20.46 17.60 38.71
N ASP A 46 -20.97 17.86 37.52
CA ASP A 46 -21.12 19.22 36.99
C ASP A 46 -19.80 19.97 36.69
N PHE A 47 -18.61 19.30 36.70
CA PHE A 47 -17.31 19.94 36.40
C PHE A 47 -17.31 20.73 35.09
N MET A 48 -17.87 20.16 34.03
CA MET A 48 -18.04 20.80 32.73
C MET A 48 -18.76 22.14 32.84
N PHE A 49 -19.75 22.29 33.73
CA PHE A 49 -20.53 23.51 33.89
C PHE A 49 -19.76 24.62 34.59
N TYR A 50 -18.87 24.26 35.54
CA TYR A 50 -17.95 25.23 36.14
C TYR A 50 -16.96 25.75 35.08
N LEU A 51 -16.43 24.89 34.23
CA LEU A 51 -15.54 25.29 33.13
C LEU A 51 -16.26 26.22 32.13
N LEU A 52 -17.48 25.88 31.73
CA LEU A 52 -18.29 26.71 30.82
C LEU A 52 -18.63 28.08 31.45
N PHE A 53 -18.94 28.11 32.75
CA PHE A 53 -19.21 29.33 33.49
C PHE A 53 -17.97 30.24 33.54
N ILE A 54 -16.78 29.69 33.81
CA ILE A 54 -15.53 30.47 33.85
C ILE A 54 -15.21 30.98 32.43
N LEU A 55 -15.32 30.15 31.41
CA LEU A 55 -15.08 30.50 30.01
C LEU A 55 -16.00 31.67 29.57
N GLY A 56 -17.26 31.63 29.95
CA GLY A 56 -18.27 32.62 29.55
C GLY A 56 -18.26 33.93 30.35
N ASN A 57 -17.55 34.00 31.47
CA ASN A 57 -17.60 35.15 32.37
C ASN A 57 -16.44 36.13 32.12
N PRO A 58 -16.70 37.35 31.62
CA PRO A 58 -15.66 38.33 31.28
C PRO A 58 -14.89 38.91 32.53
N ASN A 59 -15.34 38.64 33.75
CA ASN A 59 -14.66 39.05 34.96
C ASN A 59 -13.40 38.24 35.28
N TYR A 60 -13.18 37.10 34.60
CA TYR A 60 -11.98 36.30 34.72
C TYR A 60 -10.92 36.70 33.67
N PRO A 61 -9.62 36.55 33.99
CA PRO A 61 -8.53 36.80 33.05
C PRO A 61 -8.66 35.93 31.79
N GLU A 62 -8.21 36.46 30.64
CA GLU A 62 -8.32 35.81 29.35
C GLU A 62 -7.66 34.43 29.29
N ASP A 63 -6.47 34.31 29.91
CA ASP A 63 -5.68 33.09 29.98
C ASP A 63 -6.42 31.99 30.79
N VAL A 64 -7.02 32.34 31.92
CA VAL A 64 -7.84 31.42 32.73
C VAL A 64 -9.09 30.99 31.99
N ARG A 65 -9.76 31.92 31.29
CA ARG A 65 -10.92 31.62 30.44
C ARG A 65 -10.54 30.70 29.29
N SER A 66 -9.46 30.98 28.57
CA SER A 66 -8.98 30.14 27.47
C SER A 66 -8.60 28.73 27.94
N LEU A 67 -7.86 28.62 29.06
CA LEU A 67 -7.49 27.34 29.64
C LEU A 67 -8.73 26.51 30.07
N SER A 68 -9.76 27.18 30.63
CA SER A 68 -11.00 26.50 30.98
C SER A 68 -11.70 25.91 29.72
N GLY A 69 -11.61 26.59 28.57
CA GLY A 69 -12.12 26.07 27.29
C GLY A 69 -11.34 24.87 26.76
N ILE A 70 -10.02 24.83 26.95
CA ILE A 70 -9.18 23.68 26.60
C ILE A 70 -9.54 22.46 27.45
N LEU A 71 -9.66 22.66 28.78
CA LEU A 71 -10.07 21.58 29.67
C LEU A 71 -11.50 21.12 29.41
N LEU A 72 -12.42 22.02 29.07
CA LEU A 72 -13.78 21.71 28.66
C LEU A 72 -13.77 20.79 27.42
N LYS A 73 -12.98 21.14 26.40
CA LYS A 73 -12.80 20.32 25.20
C LYS A 73 -12.33 18.90 25.57
N ASN A 74 -11.30 18.78 26.41
CA ASN A 74 -10.72 17.48 26.80
C ASN A 74 -11.71 16.64 27.62
N ASN A 75 -12.47 17.27 28.52
CA ASN A 75 -13.50 16.59 29.32
C ASN A 75 -14.67 16.10 28.46
N LEU A 76 -15.08 16.88 27.43
CA LEU A 76 -16.16 16.51 26.52
C LEU A 76 -15.85 15.26 25.70
N LEU A 77 -14.59 14.99 25.34
CA LEU A 77 -14.22 13.79 24.60
C LEU A 77 -14.70 12.50 25.29
N SER A 78 -14.67 12.48 26.60
CA SER A 78 -15.09 11.29 27.39
C SER A 78 -16.54 11.37 27.91
N THR A 79 -17.04 12.58 28.20
CA THR A 79 -18.32 12.74 28.91
C THR A 79 -19.50 13.03 27.99
N TYR A 80 -19.27 13.48 26.77
CA TYR A 80 -20.29 13.91 25.83
C TYR A 80 -21.42 12.87 25.58
N PRO A 81 -21.13 11.58 25.37
CA PRO A 81 -22.17 10.56 25.15
C PRO A 81 -23.12 10.38 26.33
N SER A 82 -22.71 10.76 27.55
CA SER A 82 -23.52 10.61 28.78
C SER A 82 -24.36 11.86 29.11
N LEU A 83 -24.25 12.94 28.34
CA LEU A 83 -24.94 14.20 28.60
C LEU A 83 -26.46 14.11 28.33
N SER A 84 -27.24 14.79 29.16
CA SER A 84 -28.67 14.95 28.90
C SER A 84 -28.91 15.87 27.69
N GLN A 85 -30.07 15.69 27.01
CA GLN A 85 -30.44 16.56 25.87
C GLN A 85 -30.54 18.05 26.25
N GLU A 86 -30.94 18.34 27.49
CA GLU A 86 -31.02 19.73 28.02
C GLU A 86 -29.60 20.32 28.13
N SER A 87 -28.64 19.54 28.66
CA SER A 87 -27.24 19.94 28.80
C SER A 87 -26.60 20.20 27.43
N VAL A 88 -26.83 19.33 26.45
CA VAL A 88 -26.34 19.49 25.06
C VAL A 88 -26.95 20.74 24.43
N SER A 89 -28.24 20.99 24.58
CA SER A 89 -28.91 22.17 24.01
C SER A 89 -28.35 23.46 24.58
N LYS A 90 -28.11 23.52 25.90
CA LYS A 90 -27.52 24.67 26.56
C LYS A 90 -26.07 24.91 26.12
N LEU A 91 -25.28 23.84 26.06
CA LEU A 91 -23.90 23.91 25.60
C LEU A 91 -23.82 24.45 24.16
N LYS A 92 -24.67 24.01 23.25
CA LYS A 92 -24.77 24.54 21.87
C LYS A 92 -25.10 26.04 21.84
N GLN A 93 -26.06 26.48 22.69
CA GLN A 93 -26.42 27.89 22.78
C GLN A 93 -25.27 28.75 23.30
N ASP A 94 -24.58 28.31 24.36
CA ASP A 94 -23.45 29.05 24.93
C ASP A 94 -22.27 29.09 23.95
N CYS A 95 -21.99 28.02 23.21
CA CYS A 95 -21.01 27.99 22.13
C CYS A 95 -21.29 29.06 21.06
N GLN A 96 -22.53 29.19 20.59
CA GLN A 96 -22.90 30.21 19.62
C GLN A 96 -22.73 31.63 20.15
N THR A 97 -22.89 31.84 21.45
CA THR A 97 -22.67 33.15 22.09
C THR A 97 -21.19 33.46 22.23
N LEU A 98 -20.37 32.48 22.62
CA LEU A 98 -18.96 32.66 22.92
C LEU A 98 -18.06 32.72 21.66
N ILE A 99 -18.52 32.25 20.50
CA ILE A 99 -17.76 32.35 19.24
C ILE A 99 -17.59 33.81 18.79
N VAL A 100 -18.39 34.71 19.30
CA VAL A 100 -18.33 36.18 19.08
C VAL A 100 -17.84 36.91 20.32
N ASP A 101 -17.10 36.26 21.22
CA ASP A 101 -16.48 36.92 22.37
C ASP A 101 -15.44 37.97 21.93
N PRO A 102 -15.27 39.09 22.65
CA PRO A 102 -14.22 40.07 22.35
C PRO A 102 -12.80 39.50 22.33
N SER A 103 -12.48 38.56 23.24
CA SER A 103 -11.19 37.90 23.32
C SER A 103 -10.98 36.88 22.20
N ARG A 104 -9.90 37.00 21.44
CA ARG A 104 -9.50 36.06 20.38
C ARG A 104 -9.19 34.68 20.97
N GLU A 105 -8.50 34.59 22.08
CA GLU A 105 -8.10 33.36 22.74
C GLU A 105 -9.33 32.54 23.21
N VAL A 106 -10.33 33.20 23.75
CA VAL A 106 -11.61 32.60 24.13
C VAL A 106 -12.34 32.06 22.89
N ARG A 107 -12.39 32.83 21.81
CA ARG A 107 -13.00 32.39 20.55
C ARG A 107 -12.31 31.16 19.98
N LEU A 108 -10.97 31.06 20.00
CA LEU A 108 -10.23 29.90 19.54
C LEU A 108 -10.48 28.68 20.42
N SER A 109 -10.56 28.86 21.74
CA SER A 109 -10.87 27.76 22.67
C SER A 109 -12.28 27.23 22.45
N ILE A 110 -13.29 28.09 22.29
CA ILE A 110 -14.65 27.64 22.01
C ILE A 110 -14.82 27.03 20.61
N SER A 111 -14.04 27.48 19.62
CA SER A 111 -13.99 26.84 18.31
C SER A 111 -13.66 25.34 18.43
N ASN A 112 -12.68 24.99 19.23
CA ASN A 112 -12.31 23.58 19.45
C ASN A 112 -13.44 22.79 20.17
N VAL A 113 -14.15 23.42 21.10
CA VAL A 113 -15.32 22.80 21.75
C VAL A 113 -16.45 22.55 20.74
N ILE A 114 -16.73 23.53 19.86
CA ILE A 114 -17.74 23.39 18.77
C ILE A 114 -17.41 22.21 17.87
N VAL A 115 -16.13 22.00 17.48
CA VAL A 115 -15.72 20.90 16.64
C VAL A 115 -16.00 19.55 17.29
N ILE A 116 -15.72 19.38 18.59
CA ILE A 116 -16.04 18.11 19.31
C ILE A 116 -17.54 17.86 19.33
N ILE A 117 -18.36 18.90 19.59
CA ILE A 117 -19.81 18.73 19.58
C ILE A 117 -20.33 18.41 18.17
N ALA A 118 -19.77 19.05 17.14
CA ALA A 118 -20.12 18.81 15.74
C ALA A 118 -19.74 17.40 15.29
N ARG A 119 -18.61 16.87 15.73
CA ARG A 119 -18.19 15.49 15.48
C ARG A 119 -19.28 14.48 15.81
N GLU A 120 -19.95 14.64 16.95
CA GLU A 120 -20.92 13.68 17.45
C GLU A 120 -22.36 14.00 17.02
N HIS A 121 -22.68 15.29 16.82
CA HIS A 121 -24.07 15.73 16.67
C HIS A 121 -24.29 16.78 15.57
N LEU A 122 -23.54 16.73 14.48
CA LEU A 122 -23.72 17.71 13.38
C LEU A 122 -25.12 17.63 12.75
N LYS A 123 -25.68 16.41 12.59
CA LYS A 123 -27.06 16.21 12.09
C LYS A 123 -28.12 16.86 12.98
N ASN A 124 -27.87 16.85 14.30
CA ASN A 124 -28.77 17.38 15.31
C ASN A 124 -28.48 18.85 15.67
N TRP A 125 -27.65 19.53 14.87
CA TRP A 125 -27.32 20.94 15.04
C TRP A 125 -27.39 21.70 13.69
N PRO A 126 -28.55 21.72 13.04
CA PRO A 126 -28.70 22.29 11.68
C PRO A 126 -28.39 23.78 11.60
N GLU A 127 -28.53 24.55 12.70
CA GLU A 127 -28.30 25.98 12.73
C GLU A 127 -26.82 26.36 12.76
N LEU A 128 -25.90 25.44 13.08
CA LEU A 128 -24.47 25.75 13.27
C LEU A 128 -23.83 26.28 12.01
N ILE A 129 -23.94 25.55 10.89
CA ILE A 129 -23.29 25.93 9.63
C ILE A 129 -23.83 27.24 9.09
N PRO A 130 -25.16 27.46 8.97
CA PRO A 130 -25.70 28.77 8.58
C PRO A 130 -25.26 29.93 9.50
N PHE A 131 -25.17 29.70 10.81
CA PHE A 131 -24.68 30.71 11.75
C PHE A 131 -23.22 31.08 11.52
N LEU A 132 -22.32 30.08 11.36
CA LEU A 132 -20.91 30.29 11.07
C LEU A 132 -20.70 30.99 9.73
N LEU A 133 -21.41 30.60 8.68
CA LEU A 133 -21.37 31.23 7.37
C LEU A 133 -21.83 32.69 7.42
N LYS A 134 -22.92 32.97 8.17
CA LYS A 134 -23.40 34.35 8.38
C LYS A 134 -22.35 35.20 9.12
N THR A 135 -21.71 34.64 10.14
CA THR A 135 -20.65 35.30 10.90
C THR A 135 -19.42 35.56 10.01
N PHE A 136 -19.02 34.59 9.20
CA PHE A 136 -17.94 34.73 8.22
C PHE A 136 -18.20 35.83 7.20
N THR A 137 -19.38 35.83 6.58
CA THR A 137 -19.75 36.77 5.51
C THR A 137 -19.99 38.21 6.01
N SER A 138 -20.15 38.42 7.33
CA SER A 138 -20.36 39.76 7.91
C SER A 138 -19.12 40.66 7.90
N GLN A 139 -17.94 40.12 7.56
CA GLN A 139 -16.66 40.83 7.43
C GLN A 139 -16.29 41.71 8.65
N ASN A 140 -16.48 41.16 9.83
CA ASN A 140 -16.12 41.75 11.09
C ASN A 140 -14.93 41.01 11.78
N GLN A 141 -14.54 41.45 12.97
CA GLN A 141 -13.43 40.83 13.74
C GLN A 141 -13.65 39.37 14.10
N PHE A 142 -14.84 38.80 13.86
CA PHE A 142 -15.20 37.41 14.17
C PHE A 142 -15.13 36.49 12.93
N SER A 143 -14.99 37.08 11.72
CA SER A 143 -15.01 36.32 10.45
C SER A 143 -13.89 35.30 10.38
N GLU A 144 -12.68 35.61 10.82
CA GLU A 144 -11.53 34.72 10.90
C GLU A 144 -11.82 33.48 11.79
N THR A 145 -12.40 33.72 12.98
CA THR A 145 -12.72 32.59 13.89
C THR A 145 -13.83 31.70 13.34
N ALA A 146 -14.85 32.29 12.73
CA ALA A 146 -15.93 31.54 12.10
C ALA A 146 -15.41 30.63 10.95
N LEU A 147 -14.52 31.16 10.11
CA LEU A 147 -13.88 30.42 9.02
C LEU A 147 -12.97 29.29 9.58
N THR A 148 -12.12 29.61 10.57
CA THR A 148 -11.27 28.59 11.22
C THR A 148 -12.11 27.47 11.85
N THR A 149 -13.28 27.79 12.41
CA THR A 149 -14.20 26.79 12.96
C THR A 149 -14.80 25.90 11.86
N LEU A 150 -15.22 26.52 10.73
CA LEU A 150 -15.70 25.78 9.57
C LEU A 150 -14.63 24.83 9.02
N PHE A 151 -13.37 25.28 8.92
CA PHE A 151 -12.26 24.44 8.48
C PHE A 151 -12.07 23.24 9.36
N LYS A 152 -11.98 23.44 10.67
CA LYS A 152 -11.81 22.34 11.63
C LYS A 152 -12.96 21.33 11.56
N ILE A 153 -14.21 21.79 11.36
CA ILE A 153 -15.37 20.91 11.15
C ILE A 153 -15.19 20.11 9.86
N CYS A 154 -14.79 20.75 8.77
CA CYS A 154 -14.58 20.08 7.49
C CYS A 154 -13.43 19.06 7.53
N GLU A 155 -12.29 19.42 8.13
CA GLU A 155 -11.16 18.52 8.34
C GLU A 155 -11.53 17.29 9.22
N ASP A 156 -12.33 17.53 10.27
CA ASP A 156 -12.80 16.44 11.14
C ASP A 156 -13.77 15.48 10.41
N LEU A 157 -14.57 15.99 9.48
CA LEU A 157 -15.45 15.16 8.64
C LEU A 157 -14.66 14.24 7.70
N ILE A 158 -13.56 14.73 7.14
CA ILE A 158 -12.64 13.94 6.29
C ILE A 158 -11.98 12.85 7.13
N ASN A 159 -11.31 13.23 8.21
CA ASN A 159 -10.51 12.32 9.04
C ASN A 159 -11.32 11.19 9.70
N ASN A 160 -12.60 11.43 9.99
CA ASN A 160 -13.46 10.45 10.65
C ASN A 160 -14.40 9.68 9.69
N GLN A 161 -14.18 9.75 8.39
CA GLN A 161 -14.96 9.04 7.36
C GLN A 161 -16.48 9.09 7.61
N LYS A 162 -17.01 10.29 7.86
CA LYS A 162 -18.45 10.49 8.14
C LYS A 162 -19.31 10.13 6.93
N SER A 163 -20.63 10.03 7.14
CA SER A 163 -21.56 9.62 6.10
C SER A 163 -21.51 10.57 4.89
N GLN A 164 -21.56 10.02 3.68
CA GLN A 164 -21.58 10.78 2.43
C GLN A 164 -22.69 11.86 2.40
N GLU A 165 -23.79 11.61 3.12
CA GLU A 165 -24.91 12.57 3.24
C GLU A 165 -24.52 13.86 3.99
N GLU A 166 -23.72 13.74 5.05
CA GLU A 166 -23.21 14.90 5.80
C GLU A 166 -22.22 15.71 4.99
N ILE A 167 -21.30 15.02 4.31
CA ILE A 167 -20.33 15.63 3.40
C ILE A 167 -21.05 16.36 2.28
N TYR A 168 -22.04 15.75 1.64
CA TYR A 168 -22.85 16.38 0.59
C TYR A 168 -23.55 17.65 1.09
N ARG A 169 -24.16 17.62 2.28
CA ARG A 169 -24.82 18.79 2.87
C ARG A 169 -23.84 19.93 3.09
N ILE A 170 -22.72 19.68 3.74
CA ILE A 170 -21.67 20.68 4.00
C ILE A 170 -21.14 21.25 2.68
N THR A 171 -20.82 20.38 1.74
CA THR A 171 -20.30 20.79 0.43
C THR A 171 -21.25 21.75 -0.26
N LYS A 172 -22.53 21.46 -0.23
CA LYS A 172 -23.56 22.30 -0.88
C LYS A 172 -23.79 23.64 -0.16
N GLU A 173 -23.66 23.71 1.15
CA GLU A 173 -23.90 24.92 1.92
C GLU A 173 -22.67 25.84 1.97
N VAL A 174 -21.46 25.28 2.05
CA VAL A 174 -20.23 26.04 2.35
C VAL A 174 -19.50 26.48 1.08
N PHE A 175 -19.24 25.56 0.15
CA PHE A 175 -18.31 25.83 -0.96
C PHE A 175 -18.81 26.87 -1.99
N PRO A 176 -20.12 27.00 -2.31
CA PRO A 176 -20.58 28.10 -3.16
C PRO A 176 -20.26 29.47 -2.57
N ILE A 177 -20.35 29.63 -1.24
CA ILE A 177 -20.03 30.88 -0.54
C ILE A 177 -18.50 31.12 -0.57
N PHE A 178 -17.69 30.09 -0.49
CA PHE A 178 -16.25 30.20 -0.63
C PHE A 178 -15.83 30.64 -2.02
N VAL A 179 -16.41 30.09 -3.07
CA VAL A 179 -16.14 30.50 -4.47
C VAL A 179 -16.56 31.94 -4.71
N ASP A 180 -17.73 32.37 -4.20
CA ASP A 180 -18.18 33.74 -4.26
C ASP A 180 -17.26 34.70 -3.48
N TYR A 181 -16.67 34.21 -2.37
CA TYR A 181 -15.72 35.01 -1.60
C TYR A 181 -14.41 35.23 -2.36
N LEU A 182 -13.92 34.24 -3.12
CA LEU A 182 -12.72 34.36 -3.95
C LEU A 182 -12.86 35.39 -5.08
N LEU A 183 -14.07 35.83 -5.42
CA LEU A 183 -14.32 36.91 -6.41
C LEU A 183 -13.96 38.30 -5.88
N LYS A 184 -13.82 38.50 -4.57
CA LYS A 184 -13.53 39.80 -3.96
C LYS A 184 -12.05 40.13 -4.12
N GLU A 185 -11.75 41.44 -4.32
CA GLU A 185 -10.36 41.88 -4.53
C GLU A 185 -9.49 41.87 -3.27
N ASP A 186 -10.11 41.99 -2.10
CA ASP A 186 -9.38 42.07 -0.80
C ASP A 186 -9.72 40.84 0.05
N CYS A 187 -9.00 39.75 -0.16
CA CYS A 187 -9.31 38.45 0.41
C CYS A 187 -8.20 37.95 1.33
N THR A 188 -8.29 38.25 2.63
CA THR A 188 -7.29 37.88 3.65
C THR A 188 -7.27 36.41 3.99
N MET A 189 -8.27 35.62 3.54
CA MET A 189 -8.44 34.21 3.89
C MET A 189 -8.44 33.31 2.66
N THR A 190 -7.88 33.81 1.55
CA THR A 190 -7.85 33.09 0.26
C THR A 190 -7.08 31.78 0.34
N GLN A 191 -5.95 31.77 1.06
CA GLN A 191 -5.09 30.59 1.21
C GLN A 191 -5.86 29.41 1.79
N GLU A 192 -6.51 29.62 2.94
CA GLU A 192 -7.25 28.57 3.64
C GLU A 192 -8.44 28.06 2.82
N ILE A 193 -9.14 28.97 2.13
CA ILE A 193 -10.28 28.56 1.29
C ILE A 193 -9.80 27.68 0.12
N VAL A 194 -8.72 28.08 -0.55
CA VAL A 194 -8.18 27.28 -1.67
C VAL A 194 -7.65 25.95 -1.17
N ARG A 195 -6.91 25.94 -0.04
CA ARG A 195 -6.38 24.70 0.59
C ARG A 195 -7.50 23.72 0.90
N LEU A 196 -8.54 24.15 1.61
CA LEU A 196 -9.65 23.26 1.98
C LEU A 196 -10.45 22.81 0.76
N THR A 197 -10.65 23.69 -0.23
CA THR A 197 -11.35 23.31 -1.46
C THR A 197 -10.57 22.26 -2.23
N ASN A 198 -9.25 22.37 -2.31
CA ASN A 198 -8.38 21.37 -2.93
C ASN A 198 -8.49 20.01 -2.24
N GLN A 199 -8.45 19.99 -0.91
CA GLN A 199 -8.60 18.75 -0.15
C GLN A 199 -9.94 18.07 -0.43
N PHE A 200 -11.05 18.83 -0.44
CA PHE A 200 -12.37 18.26 -0.80
C PHE A 200 -12.46 17.83 -2.27
N LEU A 201 -11.81 18.54 -3.17
CA LEU A 201 -11.74 18.13 -4.58
C LEU A 201 -10.95 16.84 -4.76
N GLN A 202 -9.91 16.64 -3.96
CA GLN A 202 -9.11 15.43 -3.99
C GLN A 202 -9.90 14.21 -3.48
N ASP A 203 -10.51 14.33 -2.29
CA ASP A 203 -11.13 13.20 -1.58
C ASP A 203 -12.59 12.94 -2.01
N TYR A 204 -13.35 14.01 -2.33
CA TYR A 204 -14.79 13.94 -2.59
C TYR A 204 -15.21 14.55 -3.93
N PHE A 205 -14.44 14.33 -4.98
CA PHE A 205 -14.62 14.99 -6.29
C PHE A 205 -16.04 14.87 -6.84
N GLN A 206 -16.67 13.68 -6.78
CA GLN A 206 -18.00 13.47 -7.33
C GLN A 206 -19.08 14.29 -6.57
N ILE A 207 -18.93 14.45 -5.27
CA ILE A 207 -19.83 15.26 -4.44
C ILE A 207 -19.61 16.75 -4.74
N MET A 208 -18.35 17.18 -4.86
CA MET A 208 -17.99 18.56 -5.23
C MET A 208 -18.54 18.93 -6.60
N LYS A 209 -18.41 18.05 -7.59
CA LYS A 209 -18.94 18.26 -8.97
C LYS A 209 -20.45 18.45 -9.00
N GLN A 210 -21.20 17.83 -8.08
CA GLN A 210 -22.65 18.00 -7.97
C GLN A 210 -23.06 19.30 -7.25
N SER A 211 -22.19 19.83 -6.41
CA SER A 211 -22.50 20.92 -5.48
C SER A 211 -21.90 22.27 -5.89
N LEU A 212 -20.84 22.24 -6.71
CA LEU A 212 -20.06 23.42 -7.07
C LEU A 212 -19.93 23.54 -8.59
N ASP A 213 -19.99 24.78 -9.10
CA ASP A 213 -19.58 25.09 -10.46
C ASP A 213 -18.04 25.10 -10.56
N LEU A 214 -17.50 23.94 -10.94
CA LEU A 214 -16.05 23.74 -11.05
C LEU A 214 -15.41 24.64 -12.12
N GLY A 215 -16.15 25.06 -13.16
CA GLY A 215 -15.67 25.99 -14.16
C GLY A 215 -15.46 27.40 -13.58
N SER A 216 -16.41 27.89 -12.78
CA SER A 216 -16.25 29.16 -12.06
C SER A 216 -15.12 29.12 -11.03
N TYR A 217 -14.96 28.02 -10.33
CA TYR A 217 -13.83 27.84 -9.41
C TYR A 217 -12.48 27.90 -10.15
N LEU A 218 -12.33 27.14 -11.25
CA LEU A 218 -11.11 27.14 -12.07
C LEU A 218 -10.76 28.57 -12.59
N ASN A 219 -11.75 29.31 -13.05
CA ASN A 219 -11.54 30.72 -13.50
C ASN A 219 -11.02 31.61 -12.37
N ASN A 220 -11.50 31.42 -11.13
CA ASN A 220 -10.97 32.14 -9.97
C ASN A 220 -9.51 31.75 -9.67
N ILE A 221 -9.16 30.47 -9.75
CA ILE A 221 -7.80 30.00 -9.56
C ILE A 221 -6.85 30.56 -10.63
N ILE A 222 -7.25 30.58 -11.91
CA ILE A 222 -6.47 31.19 -12.99
C ILE A 222 -6.21 32.69 -12.70
N ARG A 223 -7.19 33.40 -12.19
CA ARG A 223 -7.03 34.82 -11.79
C ARG A 223 -6.03 34.93 -10.63
N LEU A 224 -6.10 34.04 -9.63
CA LEU A 224 -5.21 34.01 -8.47
C LEU A 224 -3.78 33.56 -8.82
N ALA A 225 -3.55 32.97 -9.99
CA ALA A 225 -2.22 32.58 -10.46
C ALA A 225 -1.19 33.73 -10.54
N ASN A 226 -1.68 35.00 -10.63
CA ASN A 226 -0.82 36.17 -10.64
C ASN A 226 -0.46 36.72 -9.24
N THR A 227 -0.81 36.01 -8.17
CA THR A 227 -0.49 36.43 -6.79
C THR A 227 1.01 36.40 -6.53
N GLU A 228 1.49 37.28 -5.61
CA GLU A 228 2.85 37.24 -5.08
C GLU A 228 2.96 36.39 -3.79
N ASP A 229 1.83 35.95 -3.24
CA ASP A 229 1.77 35.15 -2.04
C ASP A 229 2.28 33.73 -2.32
N VAL A 230 3.37 33.32 -1.65
CA VAL A 230 4.08 32.06 -1.85
C VAL A 230 3.19 30.85 -1.53
N GLU A 231 2.49 30.86 -0.40
CA GLU A 231 1.61 29.75 0.00
C GLU A 231 0.42 29.63 -0.95
N LEU A 232 -0.15 30.73 -1.38
CA LEU A 232 -1.26 30.70 -2.32
C LEU A 232 -0.82 30.19 -3.71
N GLN A 233 0.39 30.53 -4.16
CA GLN A 233 0.95 29.98 -5.40
C GLN A 233 1.06 28.44 -5.37
N LYS A 234 1.47 27.89 -4.24
CA LYS A 234 1.53 26.44 -4.00
C LYS A 234 0.16 25.80 -4.18
N TYR A 235 -0.87 26.33 -3.52
CA TYR A 235 -2.23 25.79 -3.63
C TYR A 235 -2.84 25.97 -5.03
N VAL A 236 -2.49 27.04 -5.74
CA VAL A 236 -2.87 27.24 -7.15
C VAL A 236 -2.27 26.14 -8.04
N CYS A 237 -0.97 25.86 -7.89
CA CYS A 237 -0.33 24.75 -8.62
C CYS A 237 -1.01 23.42 -8.31
N HIS A 238 -1.27 23.13 -7.03
CA HIS A 238 -1.97 21.92 -6.61
C HIS A 238 -3.39 21.81 -7.21
N THR A 239 -4.13 22.91 -7.30
CA THR A 239 -5.44 22.88 -7.97
C THR A 239 -5.34 22.42 -9.43
N PHE A 240 -4.31 22.88 -10.17
CA PHE A 240 -4.12 22.44 -11.56
C PHE A 240 -3.78 20.95 -11.66
N VAL A 241 -3.05 20.39 -10.68
CA VAL A 241 -2.79 18.94 -10.57
C VAL A 241 -4.11 18.18 -10.42
N ILE A 242 -4.97 18.59 -9.47
CA ILE A 242 -6.27 17.95 -9.25
C ILE A 242 -7.14 17.99 -10.50
N TYR A 243 -7.17 19.14 -11.21
CA TYR A 243 -7.97 19.26 -12.44
C TYR A 243 -7.47 18.36 -13.57
N VAL A 244 -6.16 18.21 -13.73
CA VAL A 244 -5.61 17.26 -14.71
C VAL A 244 -6.00 15.84 -14.37
N GLU A 245 -5.95 15.45 -13.09
CA GLU A 245 -6.26 14.08 -12.67
C GLU A 245 -7.75 13.73 -12.72
N LYS A 246 -8.62 14.68 -12.35
CA LYS A 246 -10.05 14.41 -12.13
C LYS A 246 -10.96 14.98 -13.22
N GLN A 247 -10.56 16.03 -13.91
CA GLN A 247 -11.43 16.76 -14.86
C GLN A 247 -10.64 17.48 -15.98
N GLU A 248 -9.85 16.73 -16.75
CA GLU A 248 -9.04 17.21 -17.87
C GLU A 248 -9.84 18.13 -18.83
N GLU A 249 -11.07 17.74 -19.17
CA GLU A 249 -11.91 18.47 -20.14
C GLU A 249 -12.13 19.95 -19.77
N SER A 250 -12.25 20.27 -18.48
CA SER A 250 -12.43 21.66 -18.02
C SER A 250 -11.16 22.49 -18.14
N LEU A 251 -9.99 21.83 -18.10
CA LEU A 251 -8.70 22.50 -18.20
C LEU A 251 -8.29 22.77 -19.66
N LEU A 252 -8.79 22.00 -20.62
CA LEU A 252 -8.40 22.07 -22.04
C LEU A 252 -8.42 23.49 -22.62
N PRO A 253 -9.46 24.34 -22.37
CA PRO A 253 -9.49 25.71 -22.92
C PRO A 253 -8.35 26.60 -22.42
N HIS A 254 -7.79 26.33 -21.24
CA HIS A 254 -6.78 27.10 -20.56
C HIS A 254 -5.41 26.41 -20.54
N LEU A 255 -5.28 25.24 -21.14
CA LEU A 255 -4.18 24.32 -20.97
C LEU A 255 -2.83 24.95 -21.38
N HIS A 256 -2.79 25.74 -22.46
CA HIS A 256 -1.57 26.41 -22.87
C HIS A 256 -1.04 27.38 -21.81
N ASP A 257 -1.91 28.23 -21.28
CA ASP A 257 -1.53 29.26 -20.29
C ASP A 257 -1.14 28.62 -18.96
N VAL A 258 -1.84 27.54 -18.55
CA VAL A 258 -1.53 26.75 -17.35
C VAL A 258 -0.17 26.08 -17.50
N ILE A 259 0.12 25.43 -18.63
CA ILE A 259 1.42 24.80 -18.88
C ILE A 259 2.54 25.84 -18.83
N MET A 260 2.38 27.01 -19.50
CA MET A 260 3.39 28.07 -19.48
C MET A 260 3.59 28.65 -18.07
N TYR A 261 2.53 28.79 -17.30
CA TYR A 261 2.61 29.18 -15.89
C TYR A 261 3.39 28.16 -15.07
N LEU A 262 3.06 26.86 -15.18
CA LEU A 262 3.70 25.80 -14.41
C LEU A 262 5.18 25.58 -14.82
N LEU A 263 5.54 25.73 -16.10
CA LEU A 263 6.94 25.73 -16.54
C LEU A 263 7.74 26.88 -15.87
N ASN A 264 7.12 28.02 -15.64
CA ASN A 264 7.75 29.12 -14.91
C ASN A 264 7.84 28.82 -13.41
N LYS A 265 6.76 28.28 -12.80
CA LYS A 265 6.74 27.93 -11.37
C LYS A 265 7.65 26.77 -11.02
N ASN A 266 7.86 25.82 -11.91
CA ASN A 266 8.80 24.71 -11.72
C ASN A 266 10.29 25.16 -11.71
N GLN A 267 10.58 26.46 -11.96
CA GLN A 267 11.87 27.10 -11.80
C GLN A 267 11.94 28.04 -10.58
N HIS A 268 10.91 28.04 -9.75
CA HIS A 268 10.81 28.94 -8.61
C HIS A 268 11.91 28.62 -7.57
N GLU A 269 12.38 29.65 -6.84
CA GLU A 269 13.41 29.51 -5.80
C GLU A 269 12.88 28.70 -4.60
N ASP A 270 11.59 28.84 -4.30
CA ASP A 270 10.91 28.02 -3.31
C ASP A 270 10.69 26.61 -3.87
N HIS A 271 11.24 25.61 -3.16
CA HIS A 271 11.21 24.20 -3.59
C HIS A 271 9.81 23.60 -3.52
N ASP A 272 8.94 24.06 -2.60
CA ASP A 272 7.58 23.53 -2.46
C ASP A 272 6.69 23.97 -3.64
N ILE A 273 6.82 25.22 -4.09
CA ILE A 273 6.13 25.69 -5.30
C ILE A 273 6.63 24.90 -6.52
N SER A 274 7.94 24.75 -6.63
CA SER A 274 8.56 24.02 -7.74
C SER A 274 8.14 22.55 -7.75
N LEU A 275 8.01 21.91 -6.57
CA LEU A 275 7.52 20.55 -6.41
C LEU A 275 6.06 20.44 -6.87
N GLN A 276 5.16 21.30 -6.36
CA GLN A 276 3.74 21.27 -6.76
C GLN A 276 3.55 21.49 -8.25
N ALA A 277 4.36 22.36 -8.86
CA ALA A 277 4.36 22.52 -10.31
C ALA A 277 4.90 21.28 -11.05
N CYS A 278 5.84 20.54 -10.44
CA CYS A 278 6.40 19.32 -11.02
C CYS A 278 5.40 18.17 -11.00
N GLU A 279 4.59 18.04 -9.95
CA GLU A 279 3.54 17.02 -9.83
C GLU A 279 2.53 17.07 -10.98
N PHE A 280 2.30 18.24 -11.55
CA PHE A 280 1.46 18.36 -12.73
C PHE A 280 1.97 17.55 -13.93
N TRP A 281 3.28 17.50 -14.14
CA TRP A 281 3.87 16.71 -15.24
C TRP A 281 3.66 15.22 -15.01
N LEU A 282 3.86 14.77 -13.77
CA LEU A 282 3.60 13.38 -13.38
C LEU A 282 2.11 13.03 -13.54
N ALA A 283 1.19 13.90 -13.12
CA ALA A 283 -0.24 13.72 -13.33
C ALA A 283 -0.62 13.65 -14.82
N CYS A 284 -0.02 14.52 -15.66
CA CYS A 284 -0.24 14.46 -17.11
C CYS A 284 0.16 13.12 -17.73
N THR A 285 1.17 12.43 -17.20
CA THR A 285 1.59 11.15 -17.77
C THR A 285 0.56 10.04 -17.60
N LYS A 286 -0.37 10.17 -16.66
CA LYS A 286 -1.48 9.23 -16.47
C LYS A 286 -2.54 9.36 -17.57
N LEU A 287 -2.61 10.50 -18.26
CA LEU A 287 -3.61 10.76 -19.31
C LEU A 287 -3.29 9.99 -20.60
N PRO A 288 -4.31 9.46 -21.28
CA PRO A 288 -4.16 8.91 -22.63
C PRO A 288 -3.64 9.93 -23.65
N SER A 289 -4.03 11.21 -23.50
CA SER A 289 -3.70 12.38 -24.34
C SER A 289 -2.33 12.98 -24.03
N CYS A 290 -1.57 12.44 -23.06
CA CYS A 290 -0.31 13.01 -22.57
C CYS A 290 0.66 13.41 -23.68
N LYS A 291 0.89 12.52 -24.67
CA LYS A 291 1.85 12.75 -25.76
C LYS A 291 1.43 13.94 -26.61
N GLU A 292 0.13 14.06 -26.93
CA GLU A 292 -0.42 15.16 -27.71
C GLU A 292 -0.31 16.51 -26.98
N ILE A 293 -0.59 16.49 -25.67
CA ILE A 293 -0.56 17.69 -24.82
C ILE A 293 0.87 18.20 -24.65
N LEU A 294 1.84 17.32 -24.35
CA LEU A 294 3.18 17.74 -23.92
C LEU A 294 4.20 17.84 -25.07
N THR A 295 3.94 17.25 -26.25
CA THR A 295 4.86 17.36 -27.41
C THR A 295 5.30 18.80 -27.72
N PRO A 296 4.43 19.84 -27.71
CA PRO A 296 4.86 21.21 -28.02
C PRO A 296 5.79 21.84 -26.96
N TYR A 297 5.89 21.24 -25.77
CA TYR A 297 6.59 21.82 -24.63
C TYR A 297 7.78 20.95 -24.16
N ILE A 298 7.97 19.76 -24.74
CA ILE A 298 8.96 18.79 -24.27
C ILE A 298 10.38 19.33 -24.29
N ASP A 299 10.73 20.15 -25.29
CA ASP A 299 12.02 20.81 -25.43
C ASP A 299 12.34 21.76 -24.26
N LYS A 300 11.33 22.34 -23.61
CA LYS A 300 11.46 23.20 -22.44
C LYS A 300 11.37 22.43 -21.14
N LEU A 301 10.50 21.45 -21.11
CA LEU A 301 10.23 20.66 -19.90
C LEU A 301 11.40 19.76 -19.54
N LEU A 302 11.98 19.06 -20.52
CA LEU A 302 13.01 18.06 -20.27
C LEU A 302 14.27 18.62 -19.63
N PRO A 303 14.88 19.73 -20.15
CA PRO A 303 16.03 20.34 -19.48
C PRO A 303 15.73 20.82 -18.06
N LEU A 304 14.49 21.23 -17.81
CA LEU A 304 14.04 21.70 -16.51
C LEU A 304 13.96 20.53 -15.51
N LEU A 305 13.37 19.40 -15.89
CA LEU A 305 13.35 18.19 -15.05
C LEU A 305 14.76 17.72 -14.74
N LEU A 306 15.66 17.65 -15.74
CA LEU A 306 17.07 17.27 -15.56
C LEU A 306 17.80 18.19 -14.58
N LYS A 307 17.53 19.51 -14.62
CA LYS A 307 18.08 20.46 -13.67
C LYS A 307 17.56 20.22 -12.24
N ASN A 308 16.26 19.95 -12.11
CA ASN A 308 15.59 19.76 -10.82
C ASN A 308 15.90 18.40 -10.17
N MET A 309 16.49 17.46 -10.90
CA MET A 309 16.98 16.18 -10.37
C MET A 309 18.26 16.32 -9.52
N ARG A 310 18.87 17.50 -9.44
CA ARG A 310 20.03 17.74 -8.56
C ARG A 310 19.61 17.84 -7.11
N TYR A 311 20.50 17.44 -6.21
CA TYR A 311 20.30 17.66 -4.78
C TYR A 311 20.19 19.14 -4.46
N SER A 312 19.22 19.52 -3.66
CA SER A 312 19.10 20.84 -3.05
C SER A 312 20.14 21.00 -1.91
N GLN A 313 20.38 22.26 -1.50
CA GLN A 313 21.26 22.52 -0.36
C GLN A 313 20.73 21.93 0.96
N ALA A 314 19.41 21.92 1.13
CA ALA A 314 18.75 21.31 2.31
C ALA A 314 18.96 19.80 2.31
N GLU A 315 18.75 19.11 1.18
CA GLU A 315 18.98 17.68 1.04
C GLU A 315 20.47 17.33 1.29
N LEU A 316 21.41 18.11 0.74
CA LEU A 316 22.85 17.95 0.98
C LEU A 316 23.21 18.11 2.47
N HIS A 317 22.52 18.99 3.19
CA HIS A 317 22.75 19.16 4.61
C HIS A 317 22.28 17.95 5.42
N ILE A 318 21.14 17.37 5.05
CA ILE A 318 20.60 16.15 5.70
C ILE A 318 21.54 14.96 5.50
N ILE A 319 22.07 14.78 4.28
CA ILE A 319 22.94 13.63 3.96
C ILE A 319 24.41 13.86 4.32
N LYS A 320 24.80 15.06 4.76
CA LYS A 320 26.21 15.46 5.00
C LYS A 320 26.96 14.50 5.92
N ASP A 321 26.29 14.04 6.97
CA ASP A 321 26.90 13.16 7.97
C ASP A 321 27.04 11.71 7.45
N SER A 322 26.32 11.35 6.41
CA SER A 322 26.31 10.00 5.81
C SER A 322 27.15 9.87 4.52
N VAL A 323 27.85 10.94 4.10
CA VAL A 323 28.69 10.97 2.88
C VAL A 323 30.11 10.42 3.13
N GLY A 324 30.55 10.36 4.39
CA GLY A 324 31.88 9.88 4.77
C GLY A 324 31.98 8.34 4.84
N ALA A 325 33.18 7.85 5.20
CA ALA A 325 33.39 6.45 5.52
C ALA A 325 32.82 6.14 6.92
N ASP A 326 31.68 5.46 6.97
CA ASP A 326 30.92 5.19 8.19
C ASP A 326 30.66 3.71 8.47
N ALA A 327 31.18 2.81 7.64
CA ALA A 327 30.93 1.36 7.73
C ALA A 327 31.21 0.73 9.09
N ASN A 328 32.10 1.32 9.89
CA ASN A 328 32.46 0.85 11.22
C ASN A 328 31.79 1.65 12.36
N SER A 329 31.01 2.67 12.04
CA SER A 329 30.28 3.47 13.02
C SER A 329 29.04 2.72 13.49
N ALA A 330 28.66 2.87 14.78
CA ALA A 330 27.39 2.34 15.27
C ALA A 330 26.22 3.02 14.53
N ASP A 331 25.13 2.26 14.32
CA ASP A 331 23.91 2.84 13.78
C ASP A 331 23.35 3.87 14.76
N LEU A 332 22.87 4.99 14.26
CA LEU A 332 22.23 6.03 15.06
C LEU A 332 20.79 5.62 15.40
N ALA A 333 20.21 6.21 16.45
CA ALA A 333 18.82 5.94 16.81
C ALA A 333 17.83 6.18 15.66
N LYS A 334 18.13 7.15 14.78
CA LYS A 334 17.37 7.39 13.53
C LYS A 334 17.50 6.25 12.51
N ASP A 335 18.55 5.45 12.58
CA ASP A 335 18.80 4.31 11.67
C ASP A 335 18.17 3.01 12.21
N ILE A 336 17.61 3.02 13.43
CA ILE A 336 17.00 1.87 14.12
C ILE A 336 15.46 1.94 14.09
N SER A 337 14.87 2.94 13.44
CA SER A 337 13.42 3.04 13.28
C SER A 337 12.86 1.81 12.56
N PRO A 338 11.71 1.24 13.01
CA PRO A 338 11.14 0.07 12.42
C PRO A 338 10.83 0.30 10.94
N PHE A 339 11.31 -0.60 10.12
CA PHE A 339 11.04 -0.63 8.69
C PHE A 339 10.04 -1.76 8.44
N HIS A 340 8.80 -1.40 8.16
CA HIS A 340 7.82 -2.37 7.73
C HIS A 340 7.95 -2.57 6.21
N MET A 341 8.78 -3.54 5.81
CA MET A 341 8.72 -4.08 4.44
C MET A 341 7.45 -4.92 4.27
N ARG A 342 6.30 -4.27 4.20
CA ARG A 342 5.10 -4.86 3.66
C ARG A 342 5.06 -4.58 2.16
N ASP A 343 4.87 -5.66 1.40
CA ASP A 343 4.62 -5.73 -0.03
C ASP A 343 5.82 -5.91 -0.96
N GLY A 344 6.65 -6.93 -0.65
CA GLY A 344 7.48 -7.59 -1.66
C GLY A 344 6.73 -8.53 -2.60
N LYS A 345 5.40 -8.46 -2.71
CA LYS A 345 4.63 -9.11 -3.77
C LYS A 345 4.07 -8.07 -4.72
N MET A 346 4.89 -7.69 -5.69
CA MET A 346 4.41 -7.08 -6.91
C MET A 346 3.37 -7.98 -7.57
N ASN A 347 2.09 -7.65 -7.39
CA ASN A 347 1.08 -8.04 -8.35
C ASN A 347 1.26 -7.15 -9.58
N GLN A 348 1.76 -7.71 -10.66
CA GLN A 348 1.98 -7.04 -11.95
C GLN A 348 0.69 -6.64 -12.68
N ASN A 349 -0.44 -6.45 -12.01
CA ASN A 349 -1.72 -6.18 -12.67
C ASN A 349 -2.72 -5.37 -11.82
N ASP A 350 -2.32 -4.32 -11.11
CA ASP A 350 -3.30 -3.40 -10.55
C ASP A 350 -3.02 -1.96 -10.99
N ASP A 351 -3.68 -1.59 -12.07
CA ASP A 351 -3.82 -0.22 -12.60
C ASP A 351 -4.79 0.66 -11.78
N GLU A 352 -5.10 0.31 -10.54
CA GLU A 352 -5.98 1.12 -9.70
C GLU A 352 -5.54 1.04 -8.22
N CYS A 353 -4.91 2.09 -7.73
CA CYS A 353 -5.06 2.71 -6.42
C CYS A 353 -3.88 3.61 -6.08
N PHE A 354 -3.91 4.82 -6.62
CA PHE A 354 -3.31 5.96 -5.94
C PHE A 354 -4.41 6.64 -5.11
N SER A 355 -4.68 6.11 -3.92
CA SER A 355 -5.38 6.86 -2.88
C SER A 355 -4.51 6.86 -1.63
N ASP A 356 -4.11 8.06 -1.29
CA ASP A 356 -3.66 8.53 0.00
C ASP A 356 -2.55 7.80 0.76
N GLY A 357 -1.35 8.38 0.68
CA GLY A 357 -0.53 8.64 1.86
C GLY A 357 0.32 7.51 2.40
N GLU A 358 0.51 6.38 1.71
CA GLU A 358 1.56 5.44 2.08
C GLU A 358 2.37 5.05 0.83
N GLU A 359 3.58 5.52 0.86
CA GLU A 359 4.59 5.53 -0.16
C GLU A 359 4.93 4.12 -0.64
N ASN A 360 4.68 3.84 -1.92
CA ASN A 360 5.45 2.83 -2.64
C ASN A 360 6.88 3.36 -2.80
N ALA A 361 7.67 3.26 -1.74
CA ALA A 361 9.10 3.51 -1.78
C ALA A 361 9.80 2.31 -2.41
N GLN A 362 9.65 2.14 -3.72
CA GLN A 362 10.61 1.43 -4.56
C GLN A 362 11.79 2.35 -4.89
N GLY A 363 12.36 2.97 -3.89
CA GLY A 363 13.55 3.79 -3.99
C GLY A 363 14.48 3.45 -2.84
N ASP A 364 15.56 2.82 -3.17
CA ASP A 364 16.56 2.17 -2.38
C ASP A 364 17.36 3.04 -1.40
N ASP A 365 16.93 4.24 -1.07
CA ASP A 365 17.66 5.08 -0.14
C ASP A 365 16.77 5.49 1.03
N PHE A 366 17.05 4.95 2.18
CA PHE A 366 16.38 5.26 3.43
C PHE A 366 16.62 6.69 3.94
N ASP A 367 17.66 7.36 3.55
CA ASP A 367 17.78 8.81 3.73
C ASP A 367 16.70 9.53 2.88
N ASP A 368 16.23 8.89 1.82
CA ASP A 368 15.06 9.31 1.05
C ASP A 368 13.73 9.23 1.83
N PHE A 369 13.57 8.29 2.74
CA PHE A 369 12.38 8.20 3.59
C PHE A 369 12.26 9.39 4.56
N TYR A 370 13.38 9.85 5.17
CA TYR A 370 13.38 11.05 6.01
C TYR A 370 13.22 12.35 5.23
N MET A 371 13.53 12.35 3.94
CA MET A 371 13.36 13.53 3.10
C MET A 371 11.97 13.66 2.49
N GLY A 372 11.12 12.62 2.58
CA GLY A 372 9.78 12.60 2.01
C GLY A 372 9.78 12.75 0.47
N TRP A 373 8.67 13.15 -0.09
CA TRP A 373 8.51 13.44 -1.51
C TRP A 373 9.15 14.77 -1.86
N THR A 374 10.21 14.78 -2.69
CA THR A 374 11.00 15.98 -3.02
C THR A 374 10.92 16.34 -4.50
N LEU A 375 11.29 17.57 -4.85
CA LEU A 375 11.37 18.03 -6.24
C LEU A 375 12.29 17.13 -7.09
N ARG A 376 13.39 16.65 -6.51
CA ARG A 376 14.32 15.71 -7.16
C ARG A 376 13.62 14.40 -7.51
N LYS A 377 12.93 13.79 -6.57
CA LYS A 377 12.19 12.54 -6.77
C LYS A 377 11.04 12.70 -7.76
N CYS A 378 10.24 13.75 -7.62
CA CYS A 378 9.14 14.07 -8.53
C CYS A 378 9.65 14.29 -9.97
N SER A 379 10.79 14.99 -10.14
CA SER A 379 11.38 15.20 -11.45
C SER A 379 11.89 13.91 -12.09
N ALA A 380 12.47 13.00 -11.28
CA ALA A 380 12.92 11.70 -11.76
C ALA A 380 11.74 10.81 -12.17
N ALA A 381 10.70 10.74 -11.33
CA ALA A 381 9.48 9.98 -11.63
C ALA A 381 8.73 10.55 -12.85
N SER A 382 8.70 11.86 -12.99
CA SER A 382 8.12 12.51 -14.18
C SER A 382 8.91 12.16 -15.44
N LEU A 383 10.23 12.11 -15.38
CA LEU A 383 11.09 11.74 -16.50
C LEU A 383 10.90 10.26 -16.88
N ASP A 384 10.83 9.36 -15.88
CA ASP A 384 10.59 7.93 -16.09
C ASP A 384 9.23 7.71 -16.79
N SER A 385 8.16 8.29 -16.25
CA SER A 385 6.83 8.19 -16.84
C SER A 385 6.74 8.80 -18.24
N LEU A 386 7.42 9.94 -18.48
CA LEU A 386 7.52 10.54 -19.82
C LEU A 386 8.28 9.63 -20.79
N ALA A 387 9.34 8.97 -20.34
CA ALA A 387 10.10 8.02 -21.15
C ALA A 387 9.22 6.84 -21.59
N VAL A 388 8.37 6.32 -20.69
CA VAL A 388 7.40 5.26 -21.02
C VAL A 388 6.38 5.75 -22.08
N LYS A 389 5.88 7.00 -21.97
CA LYS A 389 4.86 7.56 -22.89
C LYS A 389 5.42 7.97 -24.26
N PHE A 390 6.59 8.59 -24.28
CA PHE A 390 7.20 9.10 -25.52
C PHE A 390 8.08 8.05 -26.21
N GLY A 391 8.64 7.10 -25.45
CA GLY A 391 9.54 6.09 -25.96
C GLY A 391 10.85 6.70 -26.50
N ASP A 392 11.39 6.08 -27.51
CA ASP A 392 12.68 6.47 -28.12
C ASP A 392 12.71 7.90 -28.70
N ASP A 393 11.57 8.51 -28.97
CA ASP A 393 11.46 9.90 -29.43
C ASP A 393 12.11 10.88 -28.42
N LEU A 394 12.04 10.56 -27.12
CA LEU A 394 12.61 11.38 -26.05
C LEU A 394 14.14 11.46 -26.13
N LEU A 395 14.80 10.41 -26.64
CA LEU A 395 16.25 10.31 -26.67
C LEU A 395 16.92 11.42 -27.51
N THR A 396 16.26 11.88 -28.56
CA THR A 396 16.80 12.94 -29.43
C THR A 396 17.06 14.24 -28.66
N ILE A 397 16.28 14.48 -27.62
CA ILE A 397 16.36 15.67 -26.75
C ILE A 397 17.18 15.34 -25.48
N ALA A 398 16.89 14.20 -24.82
CA ALA A 398 17.49 13.83 -23.53
C ALA A 398 19.01 13.57 -23.63
N VAL A 399 19.46 12.81 -24.64
CA VAL A 399 20.83 12.33 -24.73
C VAL A 399 21.87 13.49 -24.82
N PRO A 400 21.66 14.56 -25.61
CA PRO A 400 22.59 15.69 -25.64
C PRO A 400 22.80 16.34 -24.27
N PHE A 401 21.69 16.60 -23.53
CA PHE A 401 21.74 17.22 -22.18
C PHE A 401 22.40 16.29 -21.16
N ILE A 402 22.03 15.02 -21.14
CA ILE A 402 22.60 14.04 -20.21
C ILE A 402 24.12 13.90 -20.51
N SER A 403 24.53 13.84 -21.79
CA SER A 403 25.94 13.75 -22.16
C SER A 403 26.75 14.98 -21.72
N GLU A 404 26.18 16.18 -21.81
CA GLU A 404 26.80 17.39 -21.28
C GLU A 404 26.97 17.32 -19.77
N MET A 405 25.94 16.88 -19.05
CA MET A 405 25.96 16.74 -17.58
C MET A 405 26.99 15.69 -17.12
N LEU A 406 27.12 14.57 -17.81
CA LEU A 406 28.08 13.51 -17.49
C LEU A 406 29.55 14.00 -17.64
N ASN A 407 29.80 14.96 -18.50
CA ASN A 407 31.14 15.57 -18.69
C ASN A 407 31.43 16.70 -17.70
N SER A 408 30.51 17.02 -16.78
CA SER A 408 30.72 18.03 -15.76
C SER A 408 31.81 17.62 -14.75
N SER A 409 32.58 18.60 -14.29
CA SER A 409 33.52 18.42 -13.18
C SER A 409 32.82 18.38 -11.82
N ASP A 410 31.57 18.81 -11.73
CA ASP A 410 30.73 18.75 -10.53
C ASP A 410 30.13 17.36 -10.38
N TYR A 411 30.50 16.67 -9.31
CA TYR A 411 30.02 15.30 -9.05
C TYR A 411 28.51 15.24 -8.81
N LEU A 412 27.85 16.30 -8.33
CA LEU A 412 26.39 16.37 -8.14
C LEU A 412 25.66 16.47 -9.48
N VAL A 413 26.24 17.15 -10.45
CA VAL A 413 25.71 17.18 -11.83
C VAL A 413 25.89 15.84 -12.50
N LYS A 414 27.06 15.19 -12.35
CA LYS A 414 27.32 13.84 -12.86
C LYS A 414 26.35 12.83 -12.21
N GLU A 415 26.11 12.94 -10.91
CA GLU A 415 25.20 12.08 -10.16
C GLU A 415 23.77 12.19 -10.73
N SER A 416 23.24 13.42 -10.89
CA SER A 416 21.88 13.62 -11.44
C SER A 416 21.77 13.17 -12.91
N ALA A 417 22.86 13.20 -13.69
CA ALA A 417 22.90 12.65 -15.04
C ALA A 417 22.79 11.11 -15.04
N ILE A 418 23.43 10.44 -14.08
CA ILE A 418 23.33 8.99 -13.90
C ILE A 418 21.91 8.61 -13.44
N LEU A 419 21.30 9.39 -12.54
CA LEU A 419 19.90 9.22 -12.17
C LEU A 419 18.98 9.33 -13.40
N ALA A 420 19.20 10.33 -14.27
CA ALA A 420 18.43 10.49 -15.49
C ALA A 420 18.56 9.29 -16.45
N LEU A 421 19.76 8.72 -16.59
CA LEU A 421 19.97 7.49 -17.37
C LEU A 421 19.15 6.32 -16.81
N GLY A 422 19.06 6.20 -15.49
CA GLY A 422 18.20 5.20 -14.85
C GLY A 422 16.72 5.43 -15.11
N ALA A 423 16.26 6.68 -15.02
CA ALA A 423 14.87 7.04 -15.24
C ALA A 423 14.39 6.78 -16.68
N ILE A 424 15.22 7.01 -17.69
CA ILE A 424 14.82 6.74 -19.10
C ILE A 424 14.98 5.27 -19.50
N ALA A 425 15.53 4.41 -18.65
CA ALA A 425 15.90 3.04 -19.02
C ALA A 425 14.70 2.23 -19.52
N GLU A 426 13.57 2.23 -18.83
CA GLU A 426 12.40 1.42 -19.15
C GLU A 426 11.76 1.84 -20.47
N GLY A 427 11.43 3.11 -20.61
CA GLY A 427 10.71 3.62 -21.77
C GLY A 427 11.56 3.68 -23.04
N CYS A 428 12.89 3.88 -22.92
CA CYS A 428 13.79 4.12 -24.04
C CYS A 428 14.79 2.96 -24.29
N MET A 429 14.56 1.78 -23.71
CA MET A 429 15.46 0.64 -23.80
C MET A 429 15.84 0.27 -25.24
N ASN A 430 14.85 0.33 -26.17
CA ASN A 430 15.10 -0.09 -27.56
C ASN A 430 16.03 0.88 -28.31
N GLY A 431 15.82 2.18 -28.14
CA GLY A 431 16.68 3.21 -28.75
C GLY A 431 18.07 3.26 -28.14
N LEU A 432 18.20 2.91 -26.86
CA LEU A 432 19.48 2.86 -26.17
C LEU A 432 20.31 1.60 -26.48
N LYS A 433 19.72 0.52 -27.01
CA LYS A 433 20.43 -0.75 -27.28
C LYS A 433 21.83 -0.60 -27.97
N PRO A 434 22.01 0.25 -28.99
CA PRO A 434 23.32 0.39 -29.61
C PRO A 434 24.40 0.97 -28.69
N GLN A 435 24.00 1.78 -27.70
CA GLN A 435 24.89 2.50 -26.79
C GLN A 435 25.06 1.77 -25.45
N LEU A 436 24.20 0.79 -25.12
CA LEU A 436 24.24 0.06 -23.85
C LEU A 436 25.60 -0.58 -23.53
N PRO A 437 26.39 -1.13 -24.49
CA PRO A 437 27.73 -1.63 -24.20
C PRO A 437 28.65 -0.58 -23.60
N GLU A 438 28.63 0.64 -24.12
CA GLU A 438 29.44 1.75 -23.61
C GLU A 438 28.87 2.28 -22.29
N LEU A 439 27.56 2.40 -22.20
CA LEU A 439 26.86 2.84 -20.99
C LEU A 439 27.13 1.92 -19.81
N ILE A 440 27.03 0.60 -19.98
CA ILE A 440 27.28 -0.36 -18.89
C ILE A 440 28.76 -0.30 -18.45
N ASN A 441 29.70 -0.18 -19.38
CA ASN A 441 31.12 0.01 -19.04
C ASN A 441 31.35 1.32 -18.25
N PHE A 442 30.69 2.41 -18.65
CA PHE A 442 30.73 3.68 -17.94
C PHE A 442 30.17 3.53 -16.51
N LEU A 443 28.98 2.90 -16.33
CA LEU A 443 28.37 2.66 -15.02
C LEU A 443 29.27 1.76 -14.14
N GLN A 444 29.87 0.70 -14.70
CA GLN A 444 30.84 -0.11 -13.96
C GLN A 444 32.05 0.72 -13.47
N SER A 445 32.54 1.66 -14.26
CA SER A 445 33.65 2.56 -13.85
C SER A 445 33.19 3.55 -12.77
N SER A 446 31.94 4.03 -12.85
CA SER A 446 31.35 4.98 -11.89
C SER A 446 31.10 4.36 -10.51
N MET A 447 31.02 3.02 -10.39
CA MET A 447 31.01 2.31 -9.10
C MET A 447 32.30 2.52 -8.30
N THR A 448 33.41 2.94 -8.92
CA THR A 448 34.67 3.25 -8.24
C THR A 448 34.91 4.76 -8.04
N ASP A 449 33.88 5.60 -8.23
CA ASP A 449 33.96 7.03 -7.99
C ASP A 449 34.29 7.34 -6.52
N THR A 450 35.05 8.41 -6.30
CA THR A 450 35.44 8.85 -4.96
C THR A 450 34.28 9.31 -4.11
N HIS A 451 33.20 9.82 -4.76
CA HIS A 451 31.99 10.30 -4.06
C HIS A 451 30.97 9.18 -3.90
N CYS A 452 30.58 8.89 -2.64
CA CYS A 452 29.64 7.82 -2.33
C CYS A 452 28.28 8.02 -3.01
N VAL A 453 27.78 9.25 -3.13
CA VAL A 453 26.49 9.55 -3.80
C VAL A 453 26.49 9.11 -5.28
N VAL A 454 27.65 9.23 -5.97
CA VAL A 454 27.80 8.74 -7.35
C VAL A 454 27.75 7.21 -7.38
N ARG A 455 28.42 6.53 -6.42
CA ARG A 455 28.35 5.07 -6.32
C ARG A 455 26.94 4.58 -5.99
N VAL A 456 26.24 5.24 -5.09
CA VAL A 456 24.84 4.93 -4.70
C VAL A 456 23.92 4.96 -5.92
N ILE A 457 23.89 6.11 -6.64
CA ILE A 457 23.00 6.22 -7.79
C ILE A 457 23.39 5.30 -8.95
N THR A 458 24.67 4.95 -9.04
CA THR A 458 25.15 3.99 -10.05
C THR A 458 24.63 2.58 -9.78
N CYS A 459 24.52 2.14 -8.51
CA CYS A 459 23.90 0.88 -8.14
C CYS A 459 22.46 0.83 -8.62
N TRP A 460 21.68 1.86 -8.31
CA TRP A 460 20.28 1.97 -8.73
C TRP A 460 20.14 1.99 -10.25
N THR A 461 20.97 2.80 -10.94
CA THR A 461 20.91 2.86 -12.40
C THR A 461 21.29 1.53 -13.04
N LEU A 462 22.28 0.80 -12.51
CA LEU A 462 22.60 -0.54 -12.98
C LEU A 462 21.43 -1.51 -12.84
N SER A 463 20.66 -1.44 -11.74
CA SER A 463 19.49 -2.31 -11.54
C SER A 463 18.44 -2.11 -12.65
N ARG A 464 18.24 -0.89 -13.14
CA ARG A 464 17.32 -0.59 -14.24
C ARG A 464 17.72 -1.21 -15.59
N TYR A 465 18.98 -1.53 -15.79
CA TYR A 465 19.50 -2.17 -17.00
C TYR A 465 19.71 -3.68 -16.87
N VAL A 466 19.40 -4.26 -15.71
CA VAL A 466 19.56 -5.70 -15.43
C VAL A 466 18.84 -6.58 -16.47
N PRO A 467 17.60 -6.28 -16.91
CA PRO A 467 16.94 -7.11 -17.94
C PRO A 467 17.75 -7.24 -19.23
N TRP A 468 18.43 -6.17 -19.65
CA TRP A 468 19.33 -6.22 -20.81
C TRP A 468 20.64 -6.96 -20.49
N ILE A 469 21.28 -6.67 -19.37
CA ILE A 469 22.53 -7.30 -18.92
C ILE A 469 22.43 -8.82 -18.92
N ILE A 470 21.31 -9.35 -18.46
CA ILE A 470 21.05 -10.78 -18.35
C ILE A 470 20.77 -11.45 -19.69
N ASN A 471 20.14 -10.74 -20.62
CA ASN A 471 19.64 -11.32 -21.86
C ASN A 471 20.57 -11.07 -23.06
N VAL A 472 21.57 -10.17 -22.91
CA VAL A 472 22.53 -9.93 -23.99
C VAL A 472 23.54 -11.08 -24.10
N LYS A 473 23.66 -11.67 -25.29
CA LYS A 473 24.61 -12.74 -25.59
C LYS A 473 24.66 -13.83 -24.52
N PRO A 474 23.63 -14.67 -24.39
CA PRO A 474 23.54 -15.69 -23.34
C PRO A 474 24.73 -16.68 -23.32
N ASP A 475 25.43 -16.84 -24.46
CA ASP A 475 26.62 -17.70 -24.60
C ASP A 475 27.93 -17.06 -24.07
N SER A 476 27.89 -15.80 -23.62
CA SER A 476 29.06 -15.06 -23.09
C SER A 476 28.74 -14.32 -21.78
N PRO A 477 28.41 -15.04 -20.69
CA PRO A 477 28.01 -14.42 -19.43
C PRO A 477 29.12 -13.57 -18.79
N HIS A 478 30.39 -13.83 -19.14
CA HIS A 478 31.54 -13.07 -18.64
C HIS A 478 31.65 -11.67 -19.19
N MET A 479 30.85 -11.28 -20.17
CA MET A 479 30.96 -9.96 -20.81
C MET A 479 30.34 -8.85 -19.95
N TYR A 480 29.13 -9.06 -19.39
CA TYR A 480 28.43 -8.08 -18.57
C TYR A 480 27.84 -8.69 -17.30
N PHE A 481 27.19 -9.84 -17.39
CA PHE A 481 26.49 -10.50 -16.28
C PHE A 481 27.43 -10.74 -15.09
N VAL A 482 28.52 -11.48 -15.29
CA VAL A 482 29.44 -11.81 -14.20
C VAL A 482 30.17 -10.58 -13.66
N PRO A 483 30.73 -9.66 -14.50
CA PRO A 483 31.33 -8.44 -14.00
C PRO A 483 30.42 -7.57 -13.15
N VAL A 484 29.17 -7.36 -13.57
CA VAL A 484 28.20 -6.56 -12.80
C VAL A 484 27.84 -7.28 -11.49
N MET A 485 27.56 -8.57 -11.54
CA MET A 485 27.28 -9.39 -10.34
C MET A 485 28.41 -9.27 -9.31
N LEU A 486 29.67 -9.49 -9.73
CA LEU A 486 30.82 -9.41 -8.83
C LEU A 486 31.08 -8.00 -8.31
N LEU A 487 30.77 -6.98 -9.13
CA LEU A 487 30.92 -5.58 -8.74
C LEU A 487 29.91 -5.20 -7.65
N LEU A 488 28.66 -5.60 -7.78
CA LEU A 488 27.62 -5.37 -6.75
C LEU A 488 28.02 -6.09 -5.46
N LEU A 489 28.40 -7.37 -5.51
CA LEU A 489 28.84 -8.14 -4.32
C LEU A 489 30.07 -7.50 -3.64
N LYS A 490 31.01 -6.93 -4.41
CA LYS A 490 32.15 -6.20 -3.86
C LYS A 490 31.73 -4.98 -3.03
N HIS A 491 30.68 -4.27 -3.46
CA HIS A 491 30.21 -3.07 -2.76
C HIS A 491 29.29 -3.37 -1.55
N PHE A 492 28.97 -4.63 -1.28
CA PHE A 492 28.38 -5.03 0.02
C PHE A 492 29.27 -4.64 1.21
N VAL A 493 30.58 -4.57 0.99
CA VAL A 493 31.54 -4.18 2.02
C VAL A 493 32.21 -2.83 1.74
N ASP A 494 31.50 -1.94 1.03
CA ASP A 494 31.94 -0.55 0.79
C ASP A 494 32.21 0.17 2.13
N GLU A 495 33.07 1.18 2.09
CA GLU A 495 33.39 2.01 3.25
C GLU A 495 32.21 2.87 3.74
N ASN A 496 31.20 3.02 2.89
CA ASN A 496 30.01 3.83 3.16
C ASN A 496 28.75 2.94 3.21
N LYS A 497 27.95 3.04 4.29
CA LYS A 497 26.75 2.25 4.53
C LYS A 497 25.65 2.47 3.47
N ARG A 498 25.53 3.69 2.90
CA ARG A 498 24.54 3.97 1.84
C ARG A 498 24.87 3.18 0.57
N VAL A 499 26.17 3.12 0.22
CA VAL A 499 26.62 2.33 -0.94
C VAL A 499 26.38 0.85 -0.70
N GLN A 500 26.64 0.34 0.53
CA GLN A 500 26.33 -1.04 0.89
C GLN A 500 24.87 -1.35 0.64
N ARG A 501 23.96 -0.51 1.17
CA ARG A 501 22.51 -0.67 1.03
C ARG A 501 22.08 -0.66 -0.45
N ALA A 502 22.49 0.36 -1.19
CA ALA A 502 22.16 0.48 -2.62
C ALA A 502 22.69 -0.70 -3.44
N ALA A 503 23.86 -1.23 -3.11
CA ALA A 503 24.42 -2.40 -3.78
C ALA A 503 23.61 -3.68 -3.47
N ILE A 504 23.15 -3.86 -2.22
CA ILE A 504 22.33 -5.00 -1.83
C ILE A 504 20.99 -4.95 -2.55
N SER A 505 20.29 -3.80 -2.53
CA SER A 505 18.99 -3.64 -3.19
C SER A 505 19.10 -3.85 -4.71
N ALA A 506 20.12 -3.26 -5.35
CA ALA A 506 20.37 -3.51 -6.77
C ALA A 506 20.66 -4.99 -7.05
N PHE A 507 21.27 -5.69 -6.11
CA PHE A 507 21.54 -7.12 -6.22
C PHE A 507 20.28 -7.97 -6.03
N CYS A 508 19.32 -7.57 -5.20
CA CYS A 508 18.00 -8.22 -5.10
C CYS A 508 17.30 -8.22 -6.47
N ILE A 509 17.21 -7.05 -7.14
CA ILE A 509 16.64 -6.94 -8.49
C ILE A 509 17.41 -7.82 -9.48
N PHE A 510 18.75 -7.84 -9.37
CA PHE A 510 19.59 -8.69 -10.21
C PHE A 510 19.27 -10.18 -10.03
N GLN A 511 18.99 -10.63 -8.81
CA GLN A 511 18.64 -12.01 -8.50
C GLN A 511 17.26 -12.38 -9.04
N GLU A 512 16.26 -11.50 -8.84
CA GLU A 512 14.90 -11.69 -9.34
C GLU A 512 14.86 -11.86 -10.85
N GLU A 513 15.63 -11.07 -11.59
CA GLU A 513 15.71 -11.15 -13.04
C GLU A 513 16.57 -12.32 -13.53
N ALA A 514 17.66 -12.63 -12.84
CA ALA A 514 18.62 -13.65 -13.27
C ALA A 514 18.13 -15.07 -13.05
N GLN A 515 17.32 -15.30 -12.00
CA GLN A 515 16.71 -16.58 -11.68
C GLN A 515 17.75 -17.73 -11.70
N LEU A 516 17.43 -18.85 -12.32
CA LEU A 516 18.29 -20.02 -12.41
C LEU A 516 19.67 -19.79 -13.05
N LYS A 517 19.91 -18.63 -13.71
CA LYS A 517 21.24 -18.27 -14.22
C LYS A 517 22.26 -18.06 -13.09
N LEU A 518 21.80 -17.86 -11.85
CA LEU A 518 22.65 -17.72 -10.66
C LEU A 518 23.21 -19.04 -10.12
N VAL A 519 22.60 -20.18 -10.47
CA VAL A 519 22.99 -21.49 -9.93
C VAL A 519 24.51 -21.76 -9.99
N PRO A 520 25.23 -21.47 -11.09
CA PRO A 520 26.69 -21.68 -11.14
C PRO A 520 27.51 -20.78 -10.19
N TYR A 521 26.89 -19.71 -9.65
CA TYR A 521 27.55 -18.67 -8.87
C TYR A 521 27.13 -18.64 -7.40
N ILE A 522 26.24 -19.55 -6.95
CA ILE A 522 25.72 -19.61 -5.57
C ILE A 522 26.87 -19.53 -4.55
N ASN A 523 27.97 -20.25 -4.75
CA ASN A 523 29.09 -20.25 -3.81
C ASN A 523 29.69 -18.83 -3.62
N VAL A 524 29.91 -18.11 -4.71
CA VAL A 524 30.48 -16.74 -4.68
C VAL A 524 29.49 -15.76 -4.04
N ILE A 525 28.21 -15.93 -4.32
CA ILE A 525 27.13 -15.10 -3.72
C ILE A 525 27.08 -15.31 -2.21
N LEU A 526 27.10 -16.57 -1.77
CA LEU A 526 27.12 -16.90 -0.34
C LEU A 526 28.37 -16.36 0.37
N GLU A 527 29.54 -16.34 -0.27
CA GLU A 527 30.74 -15.70 0.28
C GLU A 527 30.54 -14.19 0.50
N GLY A 528 29.86 -13.50 -0.43
CA GLY A 528 29.47 -12.11 -0.27
C GLY A 528 28.52 -11.90 0.91
N PHE A 529 27.51 -12.75 1.05
CA PHE A 529 26.55 -12.70 2.19
C PHE A 529 27.24 -12.97 3.53
N LEU A 530 28.16 -13.91 3.59
CA LEU A 530 28.92 -14.20 4.81
C LEU A 530 29.75 -12.99 5.27
N MET A 531 30.32 -12.23 4.33
CA MET A 531 31.00 -10.97 4.68
C MET A 531 30.01 -9.94 5.23
N GLY A 532 28.79 -9.87 4.68
CA GLY A 532 27.71 -9.04 5.19
C GLY A 532 27.30 -9.41 6.61
N PHE A 533 27.05 -10.69 6.91
CA PHE A 533 26.73 -11.17 8.25
C PHE A 533 27.77 -10.85 9.32
N GLN A 534 29.03 -10.70 8.91
CA GLN A 534 30.12 -10.35 9.82
C GLN A 534 30.24 -8.85 10.10
N ARG A 535 29.76 -8.00 9.20
CA ARG A 535 30.02 -6.55 9.23
C ARG A 535 28.79 -5.69 9.44
N PHE A 536 27.63 -6.16 8.95
CA PHE A 536 26.42 -5.35 8.96
C PHE A 536 25.83 -5.26 10.36
N GLN A 537 25.32 -4.07 10.64
CA GLN A 537 24.50 -3.75 11.80
C GLN A 537 23.02 -3.71 11.40
N CYS A 538 22.14 -3.50 12.36
CA CYS A 538 20.69 -3.70 12.30
C CYS A 538 20.06 -3.51 10.91
N ARG A 539 20.22 -2.36 10.33
CA ARG A 539 19.52 -1.99 9.12
C ARG A 539 20.07 -2.59 7.82
N SER A 540 21.37 -2.54 7.61
CA SER A 540 21.99 -3.22 6.46
C SER A 540 21.82 -4.72 6.52
N LEU A 541 21.58 -5.27 7.74
CA LEU A 541 21.33 -6.67 7.96
C LEU A 541 19.92 -7.07 7.48
N TYR A 542 18.90 -6.20 7.62
CA TYR A 542 17.56 -6.46 7.08
C TYR A 542 17.58 -6.62 5.56
N LEU A 543 18.25 -5.69 4.85
CA LEU A 543 18.43 -5.83 3.40
C LEU A 543 19.18 -7.10 2.99
N LEU A 544 20.12 -7.56 3.84
CA LEU A 544 20.81 -8.82 3.59
C LEU A 544 19.85 -10.02 3.72
N TYR A 545 18.91 -9.99 4.67
CA TYR A 545 17.87 -10.99 4.80
C TYR A 545 16.97 -11.05 3.57
N ASP A 546 16.60 -9.88 3.03
CA ASP A 546 15.82 -9.77 1.79
C ASP A 546 16.58 -10.34 0.60
N ALA A 547 17.86 -9.96 0.47
CA ALA A 547 18.71 -10.49 -0.60
C ALA A 547 18.89 -12.01 -0.50
N LEU A 548 18.93 -12.55 0.72
CA LEU A 548 18.97 -14.00 0.93
C LEU A 548 17.65 -14.66 0.55
N GLY A 549 16.51 -14.05 0.91
CA GLY A 549 15.19 -14.47 0.49
C GLY A 549 15.03 -14.47 -1.03
N ALA A 550 15.46 -13.40 -1.69
CA ALA A 550 15.46 -13.28 -3.16
C ALA A 550 16.34 -14.35 -3.82
N LEU A 551 17.53 -14.66 -3.26
CA LEU A 551 18.35 -15.77 -3.74
C LEU A 551 17.61 -17.10 -3.63
N ALA A 552 17.01 -17.37 -2.47
CA ALA A 552 16.29 -18.62 -2.24
C ALA A 552 15.14 -18.82 -3.23
N GLN A 553 14.38 -17.75 -3.50
CA GLN A 553 13.31 -17.75 -4.51
C GLN A 553 13.87 -17.95 -5.94
N ALA A 554 14.97 -17.29 -6.28
CA ALA A 554 15.55 -17.34 -7.62
C ALA A 554 16.15 -18.70 -7.98
N VAL A 555 16.85 -19.36 -7.04
CA VAL A 555 17.56 -20.62 -7.31
C VAL A 555 16.81 -21.86 -6.82
N GLY A 556 15.77 -21.69 -5.99
CA GLY A 556 14.94 -22.76 -5.46
C GLY A 556 15.77 -23.84 -4.75
N ASN A 557 15.41 -25.10 -4.97
CA ASN A 557 16.02 -26.25 -4.29
C ASN A 557 17.51 -26.49 -4.61
N HIS A 558 18.11 -25.76 -5.55
CA HIS A 558 19.56 -25.77 -5.74
C HIS A 558 20.33 -25.30 -4.50
N LEU A 559 19.65 -24.53 -3.61
CA LEU A 559 20.23 -24.07 -2.34
C LEU A 559 20.31 -25.18 -1.29
N SER A 560 19.60 -26.30 -1.47
CA SER A 560 19.57 -27.44 -0.51
C SER A 560 20.85 -28.28 -0.47
N ASP A 561 21.85 -28.00 -1.32
CA ASP A 561 23.15 -28.64 -1.30
C ASP A 561 23.82 -28.46 0.07
N GLN A 562 24.37 -29.58 0.62
CA GLN A 562 24.89 -29.60 1.98
C GLN A 562 26.05 -28.62 2.20
N ASP A 563 26.85 -28.35 1.17
CA ASP A 563 27.95 -27.37 1.25
C ASP A 563 27.40 -25.94 1.40
N TYR A 564 26.32 -25.58 0.69
CA TYR A 564 25.66 -24.29 0.80
C TYR A 564 24.93 -24.14 2.13
N VAL A 565 24.19 -25.18 2.54
CA VAL A 565 23.47 -25.21 3.81
C VAL A 565 24.42 -25.00 4.99
N SER A 566 25.59 -25.68 4.97
CA SER A 566 26.59 -25.58 6.03
C SER A 566 27.22 -24.19 6.17
N LYS A 567 27.24 -23.40 5.10
CA LYS A 567 27.71 -22.00 5.09
C LYS A 567 26.61 -21.03 5.54
N LEU A 568 25.38 -21.26 5.10
CA LEU A 568 24.27 -20.32 5.23
C LEU A 568 23.56 -20.39 6.59
N LEU A 569 23.17 -21.59 7.01
CA LEU A 569 22.30 -21.76 8.20
C LEU A 569 22.99 -21.39 9.52
N PRO A 570 24.26 -21.73 9.80
CA PRO A 570 24.84 -21.39 11.10
C PRO A 570 24.87 -19.88 11.42
N PRO A 571 25.27 -18.96 10.50
CA PRO A 571 25.22 -17.53 10.78
C PRO A 571 23.78 -17.00 10.90
N LEU A 572 22.84 -17.48 10.07
CA LEU A 572 21.43 -17.08 10.13
C LEU A 572 20.78 -17.54 11.44
N MET A 573 20.98 -18.80 11.84
CA MET A 573 20.44 -19.35 13.10
C MET A 573 21.11 -18.75 14.33
N ARG A 574 22.35 -18.27 14.23
CA ARG A 574 22.98 -17.49 15.30
C ARG A 574 22.21 -16.18 15.52
N LYS A 575 21.89 -15.46 14.44
CA LYS A 575 21.09 -14.23 14.51
C LYS A 575 19.70 -14.49 15.08
N PHE A 576 19.08 -15.60 14.70
CA PHE A 576 17.80 -16.04 15.28
C PHE A 576 17.88 -16.28 16.80
N THR A 577 18.99 -16.82 17.30
CA THR A 577 19.15 -17.14 18.75
C THR A 577 19.77 -16.01 19.58
N GLU A 578 20.34 -14.98 18.96
CA GLU A 578 20.93 -13.81 19.64
C GLU A 578 19.87 -12.82 20.16
N SER A 579 18.63 -12.85 19.65
CA SER A 579 17.57 -11.97 20.08
C SER A 579 16.93 -12.50 21.38
N ASP A 580 16.99 -11.69 22.44
CA ASP A 580 16.33 -11.96 23.72
C ASP A 580 14.86 -11.50 23.76
N ASN A 581 14.42 -10.73 22.76
CA ASN A 581 13.05 -10.17 22.66
C ASN A 581 12.39 -10.61 21.35
N TYR A 582 11.34 -11.43 21.45
CA TYR A 582 10.59 -11.97 20.31
C TYR A 582 9.71 -10.96 19.58
N TYR A 583 9.57 -9.77 20.15
CA TYR A 583 8.82 -8.64 19.55
C TYR A 583 9.76 -7.55 19.02
N ASP A 584 11.06 -7.85 18.89
CA ASP A 584 12.04 -6.96 18.28
C ASP A 584 11.96 -7.09 16.75
N ASP A 585 11.95 -5.97 16.03
CA ASP A 585 11.92 -5.90 14.57
C ASP A 585 13.02 -6.74 13.92
N HIS A 586 14.19 -6.82 14.58
CA HIS A 586 15.28 -7.68 14.11
C HIS A 586 14.90 -9.16 14.11
N PHE A 587 14.18 -9.62 15.14
CA PHE A 587 13.72 -11.01 15.21
C PHE A 587 12.67 -11.32 14.15
N ILE A 588 11.75 -10.37 13.94
CA ILE A 588 10.72 -10.49 12.90
C ILE A 588 11.35 -10.59 11.51
N ALA A 589 12.32 -9.72 11.19
CA ALA A 589 13.04 -9.76 9.92
C ALA A 589 13.78 -11.08 9.66
N VAL A 590 14.36 -11.69 10.71
CA VAL A 590 14.96 -13.03 10.59
C VAL A 590 13.90 -14.11 10.30
N LEU A 591 12.72 -14.02 10.93
CA LEU A 591 11.61 -14.94 10.67
C LEU A 591 11.10 -14.80 9.23
N GLU A 592 10.96 -13.58 8.74
CA GLU A 592 10.58 -13.30 7.34
C GLU A 592 11.61 -13.87 6.36
N CYS A 593 12.91 -13.71 6.64
CA CYS A 593 13.97 -14.34 5.86
C CYS A 593 13.81 -15.86 5.86
N LEU A 594 13.58 -16.48 7.04
CA LEU A 594 13.39 -17.91 7.16
C LEU A 594 12.17 -18.38 6.36
N SER A 595 11.07 -17.63 6.34
CA SER A 595 9.88 -17.97 5.54
C SER A 595 10.19 -18.13 4.05
N ASN A 596 11.12 -17.33 3.51
CA ASN A 596 11.56 -17.43 2.12
C ASN A 596 12.61 -18.52 1.87
N VAL A 597 13.50 -18.76 2.84
CA VAL A 597 14.65 -19.67 2.68
C VAL A 597 14.27 -21.13 2.91
N ILE A 598 13.38 -21.44 3.87
CA ILE A 598 13.01 -22.80 4.24
C ILE A 598 12.49 -23.62 3.05
N PRO A 599 11.59 -23.13 2.17
CA PRO A 599 11.13 -23.90 1.02
C PRO A 599 12.25 -24.30 0.06
N ALA A 600 13.27 -23.46 -0.12
CA ALA A 600 14.42 -23.74 -0.97
C ALA A 600 15.40 -24.74 -0.34
N LEU A 601 15.51 -24.79 0.99
CA LEU A 601 16.38 -25.73 1.71
C LEU A 601 15.76 -27.11 1.86
N GLU A 602 14.44 -27.23 1.72
CA GLU A 602 13.69 -28.47 1.88
C GLU A 602 14.07 -29.23 3.19
N VAL A 603 14.27 -30.53 3.12
CA VAL A 603 14.62 -31.38 4.28
C VAL A 603 15.98 -31.05 4.92
N SER A 604 16.85 -30.32 4.25
CA SER A 604 18.13 -29.87 4.82
C SER A 604 17.96 -28.89 5.99
N PHE A 605 16.78 -28.26 6.13
CA PHE A 605 16.44 -27.44 7.29
C PHE A 605 16.02 -28.23 8.54
N LEU A 606 15.73 -29.51 8.42
CA LEU A 606 15.18 -30.35 9.50
C LEU A 606 15.93 -30.28 10.84
N PRO A 607 17.29 -30.16 10.89
CA PRO A 607 18.02 -30.05 12.15
C PRO A 607 17.66 -28.80 13.00
N TYR A 608 17.14 -27.75 12.37
CA TYR A 608 16.78 -26.50 13.01
C TYR A 608 15.25 -26.32 13.17
N ALA A 609 14.48 -27.21 12.56
CA ALA A 609 13.03 -27.10 12.46
C ALA A 609 12.32 -27.04 13.83
N GLU A 610 12.76 -27.84 14.81
CA GLU A 610 12.11 -27.91 16.12
C GLU A 610 12.21 -26.60 16.89
N ILE A 611 13.37 -25.94 16.88
CA ILE A 611 13.56 -24.69 17.60
C ILE A 611 12.70 -23.57 16.96
N VAL A 612 12.70 -23.46 15.63
CA VAL A 612 11.89 -22.44 14.92
C VAL A 612 10.40 -22.71 15.11
N TYR A 613 9.97 -23.95 15.00
CA TYR A 613 8.59 -24.37 15.23
C TYR A 613 8.08 -23.97 16.62
N CYS A 614 8.85 -24.28 17.66
CA CYS A 614 8.46 -23.95 19.05
C CYS A 614 8.36 -22.44 19.27
N HIS A 615 9.25 -21.64 18.68
CA HIS A 615 9.18 -20.19 18.79
C HIS A 615 7.96 -19.61 18.06
N CYS A 616 7.61 -20.12 16.88
CA CYS A 616 6.40 -19.71 16.18
C CYS A 616 5.13 -20.01 16.99
N LEU A 617 5.03 -21.19 17.61
CA LEU A 617 3.90 -21.53 18.49
C LEU A 617 3.84 -20.62 19.72
N HIS A 618 4.99 -20.24 20.27
CA HIS A 618 5.06 -19.32 21.42
C HIS A 618 4.53 -17.93 21.03
N LEU A 619 5.01 -17.36 19.94
CA LEU A 619 4.54 -16.08 19.41
C LEU A 619 3.02 -16.06 19.18
N ILE A 620 2.47 -17.10 18.53
CA ILE A 620 1.02 -17.19 18.30
C ILE A 620 0.27 -17.26 19.64
N THR A 621 0.77 -18.06 20.59
CA THR A 621 0.11 -18.24 21.89
C THR A 621 0.12 -16.95 22.71
N ASP A 622 1.28 -16.28 22.80
CA ASP A 622 1.45 -15.06 23.59
C ASP A 622 0.64 -13.90 23.02
N THR A 623 0.62 -13.76 21.69
CA THR A 623 -0.22 -12.74 21.05
C THR A 623 -1.71 -12.98 21.31
N LEU A 624 -2.16 -14.24 21.25
CA LEU A 624 -3.57 -14.58 21.58
C LEU A 624 -3.89 -14.30 23.05
N ILE A 625 -2.97 -14.55 23.98
CA ILE A 625 -3.15 -14.21 25.41
C ILE A 625 -3.22 -12.70 25.58
N SER A 626 -2.36 -11.94 24.90
CA SER A 626 -2.37 -10.48 24.93
C SER A 626 -3.66 -9.91 24.37
N CYS A 627 -4.23 -10.50 23.31
CA CYS A 627 -5.54 -10.14 22.77
C CYS A 627 -6.67 -10.36 23.80
N ILE A 628 -6.64 -11.47 24.53
CA ILE A 628 -7.65 -11.76 25.57
C ILE A 628 -7.52 -10.76 26.72
N ASN A 629 -6.31 -10.50 27.21
CA ASN A 629 -6.06 -9.54 28.28
C ASN A 629 -6.56 -8.14 27.91
N TYR A 630 -6.27 -7.68 26.67
CA TYR A 630 -6.78 -6.39 26.18
C TYR A 630 -8.32 -6.36 26.09
N GLN A 631 -8.96 -7.46 25.63
CA GLN A 631 -10.43 -7.52 25.57
C GLN A 631 -11.09 -7.50 26.95
N GLU A 632 -10.50 -8.17 27.95
CA GLU A 632 -11.01 -8.20 29.31
C GLU A 632 -10.71 -6.93 30.10
N HIS A 633 -9.56 -6.30 29.85
CA HIS A 633 -9.07 -5.13 30.59
C HIS A 633 -8.49 -4.03 29.67
N PRO A 634 -9.30 -3.39 28.79
CA PRO A 634 -8.81 -2.46 27.76
C PRO A 634 -8.18 -1.17 28.33
N ASN A 635 -8.38 -0.87 29.60
CA ASN A 635 -7.79 0.29 30.29
C ASN A 635 -6.44 -0.04 30.98
N GLU A 636 -6.06 -1.31 31.06
CA GLU A 636 -4.85 -1.77 31.74
C GLU A 636 -3.79 -2.29 30.76
N PHE A 637 -4.19 -2.71 29.57
CA PHE A 637 -3.33 -3.25 28.51
C PHE A 637 -3.45 -2.44 27.23
N ASP A 638 -2.36 -2.29 26.53
CA ASP A 638 -2.35 -1.72 25.18
C ASP A 638 -2.89 -2.73 24.14
N PRO A 639 -3.45 -2.26 23.00
CA PRO A 639 -3.83 -3.16 21.90
C PRO A 639 -2.60 -3.93 21.42
N PRO A 640 -2.65 -5.28 21.37
CA PRO A 640 -1.51 -6.09 21.01
C PRO A 640 -1.16 -5.93 19.54
N ASP A 641 0.14 -5.83 19.26
CA ASP A 641 0.65 -5.98 17.90
C ASP A 641 0.47 -7.43 17.45
N LYS A 642 -0.17 -7.60 16.29
CA LYS A 642 -0.46 -8.91 15.71
C LYS A 642 0.51 -9.30 14.57
N GLU A 643 1.42 -8.43 14.19
CA GLU A 643 2.37 -8.72 13.11
C GLU A 643 3.27 -9.92 13.41
N PRO A 644 3.85 -10.09 14.61
CA PRO A 644 4.63 -11.28 14.95
C PRO A 644 3.86 -12.59 14.78
N MET A 645 2.57 -12.60 15.08
CA MET A 645 1.70 -13.77 14.89
C MET A 645 1.48 -14.08 13.40
N SER A 646 1.35 -13.05 12.56
CA SER A 646 1.24 -13.21 11.12
C SER A 646 2.48 -13.86 10.52
N VAL A 647 3.66 -13.32 10.85
CA VAL A 647 4.94 -13.84 10.38
C VAL A 647 5.18 -15.27 10.88
N ALA A 648 4.77 -15.58 12.12
CA ALA A 648 4.86 -16.95 12.64
C ALA A 648 4.00 -17.93 11.81
N HIS A 649 2.79 -17.56 11.36
CA HIS A 649 1.99 -18.38 10.45
C HIS A 649 2.70 -18.59 9.11
N ASP A 650 3.34 -17.56 8.53
CA ASP A 650 4.05 -17.65 7.25
C ASP A 650 5.28 -18.54 7.34
N VAL A 651 6.03 -18.50 8.46
CA VAL A 651 7.14 -19.44 8.71
C VAL A 651 6.63 -20.86 8.82
N LEU A 652 5.54 -21.11 9.56
CA LEU A 652 4.95 -22.45 9.68
C LEU A 652 4.42 -22.96 8.33
N TYR A 653 3.84 -22.10 7.52
CA TYR A 653 3.44 -22.41 6.14
C TYR A 653 4.64 -22.81 5.28
N SER A 654 5.73 -22.06 5.35
CA SER A 654 6.97 -22.34 4.64
C SER A 654 7.66 -23.64 5.12
N MET A 655 7.58 -23.93 6.42
CA MET A 655 8.02 -25.21 6.96
C MET A 655 7.17 -26.38 6.44
N ALA A 656 5.86 -26.21 6.30
CA ALA A 656 4.98 -27.21 5.72
C ALA A 656 5.35 -27.51 4.26
N LEU A 657 5.59 -26.46 3.46
CA LEU A 657 6.04 -26.60 2.06
C LEU A 657 7.41 -27.26 1.93
N GLY A 658 8.40 -26.85 2.74
CA GLY A 658 9.78 -27.33 2.65
C GLY A 658 9.96 -28.74 3.21
N LEU A 659 9.44 -28.98 4.41
CA LEU A 659 9.64 -30.26 5.11
C LEU A 659 8.66 -31.35 4.69
N LYS A 660 7.55 -31.00 4.04
CA LYS A 660 6.56 -31.93 3.50
C LYS A 660 6.11 -32.97 4.58
N SER A 661 6.23 -34.27 4.30
CA SER A 661 5.82 -35.32 5.23
C SER A 661 6.52 -35.27 6.60
N HIS A 662 7.71 -34.67 6.70
CA HIS A 662 8.41 -34.54 7.98
C HIS A 662 7.74 -33.50 8.90
N PHE A 663 6.98 -32.58 8.34
CA PHE A 663 6.25 -31.57 9.12
C PHE A 663 5.08 -32.16 9.91
N VAL A 664 4.48 -33.27 9.44
CA VAL A 664 3.32 -33.93 10.06
C VAL A 664 3.55 -34.25 11.54
N LYS A 665 4.78 -34.68 11.91
CA LYS A 665 5.11 -35.02 13.30
C LYS A 665 5.03 -33.81 14.25
N PHE A 666 5.34 -32.58 13.76
CA PHE A 666 5.25 -31.38 14.56
C PHE A 666 3.78 -31.00 14.81
N VAL A 667 2.94 -31.09 13.78
CA VAL A 667 1.51 -30.83 13.89
C VAL A 667 0.81 -31.80 14.83
N THR A 668 1.12 -33.10 14.71
CA THR A 668 0.47 -34.16 15.51
C THR A 668 0.84 -34.10 16.99
N ASN A 669 2.00 -33.56 17.33
CA ASN A 669 2.53 -33.51 18.70
C ASN A 669 2.36 -32.12 19.37
N SER A 670 1.60 -31.24 18.78
CA SER A 670 1.42 -29.88 19.29
C SER A 670 -0.04 -29.43 19.29
N ASN A 671 -0.29 -28.21 19.80
CA ASN A 671 -1.62 -27.59 19.82
C ASN A 671 -1.85 -26.67 18.60
N LEU A 672 -1.06 -26.77 17.53
CA LEU A 672 -1.15 -25.88 16.37
C LEU A 672 -2.58 -25.80 15.80
N LEU A 673 -3.27 -26.94 15.68
CA LEU A 673 -4.65 -26.95 15.18
C LEU A 673 -5.59 -26.13 16.05
N PHE A 674 -5.46 -26.24 17.39
CA PHE A 674 -6.27 -25.42 18.30
C PHE A 674 -5.99 -23.91 18.13
N LEU A 675 -4.73 -23.54 17.94
CA LEU A 675 -4.34 -22.14 17.69
C LEU A 675 -4.92 -21.66 16.37
N LEU A 676 -4.81 -22.46 15.28
CA LEU A 676 -5.40 -22.13 13.98
C LEU A 676 -6.93 -21.98 14.04
N PHE A 677 -7.61 -22.81 14.82
CA PHE A 677 -9.07 -22.67 15.04
C PHE A 677 -9.44 -21.29 15.60
N LYS A 678 -8.59 -20.68 16.40
CA LYS A 678 -8.77 -19.32 16.93
C LYS A 678 -8.40 -18.25 15.93
N THR A 679 -7.25 -18.38 15.26
CA THR A 679 -6.70 -17.35 14.37
C THR A 679 -7.44 -17.24 13.03
N ILE A 680 -8.05 -18.31 12.52
CA ILE A 680 -8.94 -18.29 11.33
C ILE A 680 -10.19 -17.41 11.58
N GLN A 681 -10.54 -17.15 12.82
CA GLN A 681 -11.69 -16.34 13.23
C GLN A 681 -11.30 -14.99 13.81
N ASP A 682 -10.02 -14.59 13.70
CA ASP A 682 -9.53 -13.33 14.26
C ASP A 682 -10.21 -12.11 13.61
N SER A 683 -10.28 -11.00 14.36
CA SER A 683 -10.82 -9.74 13.85
C SER A 683 -9.93 -9.11 12.74
N SER A 684 -8.62 -9.36 12.78
CA SER A 684 -7.66 -8.88 11.79
C SER A 684 -7.71 -9.71 10.52
N ASN A 685 -7.86 -9.04 9.37
CA ASN A 685 -7.84 -9.67 8.04
C ASN A 685 -6.50 -10.35 7.77
N LEU A 686 -5.40 -9.71 8.15
CA LEU A 686 -4.05 -10.23 7.98
C LEU A 686 -3.88 -11.59 8.67
N ILE A 687 -4.31 -11.69 9.92
CA ILE A 687 -4.20 -12.95 10.68
C ILE A 687 -5.08 -14.05 10.07
N ARG A 688 -6.30 -13.72 9.66
CA ARG A 688 -7.17 -14.68 8.96
C ARG A 688 -6.52 -15.17 7.66
N GLN A 689 -5.94 -14.25 6.88
CA GLN A 689 -5.31 -14.57 5.60
C GLN A 689 -4.17 -15.58 5.77
N THR A 690 -3.23 -15.34 6.68
CA THR A 690 -2.06 -16.21 6.92
C THR A 690 -2.47 -17.53 7.59
N ALA A 691 -3.40 -17.51 8.53
CA ALA A 691 -3.91 -18.71 9.18
C ALA A 691 -4.68 -19.62 8.22
N VAL A 692 -5.51 -19.06 7.33
CA VAL A 692 -6.23 -19.81 6.29
C VAL A 692 -5.25 -20.44 5.30
N ALA A 693 -4.21 -19.71 4.87
CA ALA A 693 -3.18 -20.25 3.99
C ALA A 693 -2.45 -21.45 4.62
N LEU A 694 -2.01 -21.31 5.87
CA LEU A 694 -1.38 -22.40 6.61
C LEU A 694 -2.32 -23.60 6.73
N TYR A 695 -3.58 -23.40 7.09
CA TYR A 695 -4.56 -24.48 7.18
C TYR A 695 -4.72 -25.23 5.85
N GLY A 696 -4.77 -24.51 4.72
CA GLY A 696 -4.88 -25.11 3.39
C GLY A 696 -3.72 -26.05 3.04
N GLU A 697 -2.49 -25.67 3.44
CA GLU A 697 -1.34 -26.56 3.24
C GLU A 697 -1.42 -27.80 4.15
N LEU A 698 -1.85 -27.62 5.41
CA LEU A 698 -2.07 -28.75 6.32
C LEU A 698 -3.16 -29.72 5.83
N VAL A 699 -4.20 -29.23 5.16
CA VAL A 699 -5.23 -30.08 4.53
C VAL A 699 -4.57 -31.06 3.55
N SER A 700 -3.64 -30.60 2.74
CA SER A 700 -2.92 -31.44 1.78
C SER A 700 -1.98 -32.44 2.45
N LEU A 701 -1.27 -32.01 3.50
CA LEU A 701 -0.23 -32.83 4.15
C LEU A 701 -0.75 -33.77 5.23
N CYS A 702 -1.73 -33.33 6.01
CA CYS A 702 -2.14 -33.96 7.27
C CYS A 702 -3.59 -34.47 7.25
N TYR A 703 -4.23 -34.62 6.09
CA TYR A 703 -5.64 -34.98 5.98
C TYR A 703 -6.09 -36.14 6.87
N PRO A 704 -5.37 -37.27 6.98
CA PRO A 704 -5.78 -38.35 7.83
C PRO A 704 -5.91 -37.95 9.31
N PHE A 705 -5.09 -37.03 9.76
CA PHE A 705 -5.13 -36.50 11.12
C PHE A 705 -6.21 -35.44 11.29
N LEU A 706 -6.43 -34.61 10.29
CA LEU A 706 -7.44 -33.54 10.29
C LEU A 706 -8.87 -34.08 10.13
N SER A 707 -9.06 -35.27 9.58
CA SER A 707 -10.36 -35.82 9.19
C SER A 707 -11.37 -35.88 10.34
N SER A 708 -10.92 -36.03 11.59
CA SER A 708 -11.79 -36.02 12.78
C SER A 708 -12.41 -34.68 13.12
N ASN A 709 -11.73 -33.56 12.80
CA ASN A 709 -12.12 -32.20 13.19
C ASN A 709 -12.44 -31.31 11.99
N ILE A 710 -12.30 -31.82 10.78
CA ILE A 710 -12.42 -31.02 9.54
C ILE A 710 -13.80 -30.36 9.40
N ASN A 711 -14.86 -31.02 9.89
CA ASN A 711 -16.21 -30.49 9.86
C ASN A 711 -16.40 -29.22 10.71
N ASP A 712 -15.54 -28.98 11.70
CA ASP A 712 -15.58 -27.77 12.51
C ASP A 712 -14.93 -26.59 11.77
N TYR A 713 -13.96 -26.85 10.89
CA TYR A 713 -13.24 -25.82 10.13
C TYR A 713 -13.96 -25.38 8.86
N ILE A 714 -14.66 -26.28 8.16
CA ILE A 714 -15.29 -25.97 6.87
C ILE A 714 -16.24 -24.76 6.96
N PRO A 715 -17.16 -24.67 7.95
CA PRO A 715 -18.02 -23.49 8.09
C PRO A 715 -17.26 -22.19 8.31
N MET A 716 -16.09 -22.25 8.98
CA MET A 716 -15.27 -21.07 9.21
C MET A 716 -14.55 -20.64 7.94
N ILE A 717 -14.07 -21.59 7.14
CA ILE A 717 -13.45 -21.30 5.83
C ILE A 717 -14.50 -20.69 4.90
N ILE A 718 -15.72 -21.22 4.85
CA ILE A 718 -16.82 -20.67 4.05
C ILE A 718 -17.14 -19.23 4.49
N LYS A 719 -17.17 -18.96 5.81
CA LYS A 719 -17.38 -17.61 6.33
C LYS A 719 -16.29 -16.61 5.92
N ASN A 720 -15.09 -17.08 5.62
CA ASN A 720 -13.98 -16.28 5.12
C ASN A 720 -14.03 -16.02 3.59
N LEU A 721 -15.07 -16.47 2.89
CA LEU A 721 -15.41 -16.03 1.54
C LEU A 721 -16.09 -14.64 1.60
N ASP A 722 -15.43 -13.69 2.22
CA ASP A 722 -15.88 -12.32 2.43
C ASP A 722 -15.36 -11.42 1.30
N GLU A 723 -16.25 -10.84 0.51
CA GLU A 723 -15.95 -10.00 -0.66
C GLU A 723 -15.21 -8.71 -0.31
N HIS A 724 -15.26 -8.28 0.95
CA HIS A 724 -14.57 -7.06 1.39
C HIS A 724 -13.09 -7.29 1.72
N ASN A 725 -12.59 -8.54 1.61
CA ASN A 725 -11.23 -8.90 2.01
C ASN A 725 -10.61 -9.86 0.99
N ASP A 726 -10.09 -9.30 -0.10
CA ASP A 726 -9.56 -10.04 -1.25
C ASP A 726 -8.57 -11.14 -0.87
N GLY A 727 -7.58 -10.85 -0.04
CA GLY A 727 -6.56 -11.82 0.36
C GLY A 727 -7.12 -12.99 1.16
N VAL A 728 -8.01 -12.72 2.11
CA VAL A 728 -8.67 -13.76 2.93
C VAL A 728 -9.57 -14.61 2.07
N CYS A 729 -10.41 -13.97 1.22
CA CYS A 729 -11.33 -14.62 0.32
C CYS A 729 -10.61 -15.52 -0.69
N ASN A 730 -9.52 -15.04 -1.28
CA ASN A 730 -8.69 -15.81 -2.21
C ASN A 730 -8.13 -17.09 -1.56
N ASN A 731 -7.55 -16.96 -0.35
CA ASN A 731 -7.02 -18.11 0.37
C ASN A 731 -8.13 -19.08 0.81
N ALA A 732 -9.30 -18.59 1.22
CA ALA A 732 -10.45 -19.43 1.57
C ALA A 732 -10.95 -20.22 0.35
N ALA A 733 -11.05 -19.58 -0.82
CA ALA A 733 -11.44 -20.26 -2.06
C ALA A 733 -10.40 -21.34 -2.45
N TRP A 734 -9.11 -21.05 -2.34
CA TRP A 734 -8.04 -22.00 -2.58
C TRP A 734 -8.12 -23.22 -1.62
N VAL A 735 -8.34 -22.97 -0.32
CA VAL A 735 -8.51 -24.03 0.68
C VAL A 735 -9.70 -24.92 0.36
N ILE A 736 -10.83 -24.35 -0.08
CA ILE A 736 -12.00 -25.13 -0.51
C ILE A 736 -11.63 -26.05 -1.67
N GLY A 737 -10.87 -25.57 -2.65
CA GLY A 737 -10.33 -26.41 -3.73
C GLY A 737 -9.50 -27.60 -3.21
N LYS A 738 -8.61 -27.34 -2.22
CA LYS A 738 -7.83 -28.40 -1.54
C LYS A 738 -8.72 -29.37 -0.77
N LEU A 739 -9.70 -28.88 -0.01
CA LEU A 739 -10.67 -29.71 0.70
C LEU A 739 -11.42 -30.64 -0.25
N CYS A 740 -11.90 -30.11 -1.39
CA CYS A 740 -12.56 -30.92 -2.42
C CYS A 740 -11.65 -32.04 -2.92
N SER A 741 -10.36 -31.77 -3.16
CA SER A 741 -9.42 -32.75 -3.68
C SER A 741 -9.16 -33.92 -2.71
N VAL A 742 -9.16 -33.66 -1.37
CA VAL A 742 -8.86 -34.68 -0.36
C VAL A 742 -10.11 -35.39 0.19
N MET A 743 -11.24 -34.68 0.29
CA MET A 743 -12.51 -35.21 0.82
C MET A 743 -13.35 -35.93 -0.23
N GLY A 744 -13.15 -35.59 -1.51
CA GLY A 744 -14.01 -36.10 -2.60
C GLY A 744 -15.48 -35.77 -2.32
N SER A 745 -16.39 -36.71 -2.56
CA SER A 745 -17.83 -36.53 -2.37
C SER A 745 -18.27 -36.25 -0.92
N ALA A 746 -17.40 -36.44 0.09
CA ALA A 746 -17.74 -36.12 1.49
C ALA A 746 -17.94 -34.60 1.74
N ILE A 747 -17.49 -33.74 0.84
CA ILE A 747 -17.74 -32.27 0.90
C ILE A 747 -19.19 -31.91 0.55
N GLN A 748 -19.99 -32.82 -0.03
CA GLN A 748 -21.34 -32.58 -0.56
C GLN A 748 -22.28 -31.80 0.38
N PRO A 749 -22.30 -31.97 1.71
CA PRO A 749 -23.18 -31.20 2.60
C PRO A 749 -22.94 -29.70 2.57
N TYR A 750 -21.74 -29.26 2.24
CA TYR A 750 -21.33 -27.84 2.23
C TYR A 750 -21.38 -27.19 0.82
N VAL A 751 -21.55 -27.99 -0.19
CA VAL A 751 -21.50 -27.55 -1.59
C VAL A 751 -22.53 -26.47 -1.93
N PRO A 752 -23.79 -26.50 -1.45
CA PRO A 752 -24.75 -25.43 -1.73
C PRO A 752 -24.28 -24.04 -1.29
N ASP A 753 -23.71 -23.94 -0.08
CA ASP A 753 -23.20 -22.68 0.46
C ASP A 753 -21.94 -22.22 -0.29
N ILE A 754 -21.03 -23.15 -0.58
CA ILE A 754 -19.80 -22.86 -1.37
C ILE A 754 -20.17 -22.31 -2.74
N VAL A 755 -21.07 -22.97 -3.47
CA VAL A 755 -21.49 -22.56 -4.81
C VAL A 755 -22.18 -21.20 -4.78
N HIS A 756 -22.99 -20.94 -3.76
CA HIS A 756 -23.66 -19.65 -3.59
C HIS A 756 -22.65 -18.51 -3.54
N HIS A 757 -21.64 -18.61 -2.67
CA HIS A 757 -20.57 -17.59 -2.56
C HIS A 757 -19.74 -17.50 -3.84
N PHE A 758 -19.31 -18.62 -4.41
CA PHE A 758 -18.47 -18.61 -5.63
C PHE A 758 -19.16 -17.97 -6.82
N VAL A 759 -20.46 -18.26 -7.02
CA VAL A 759 -21.24 -17.66 -8.11
C VAL A 759 -21.42 -16.15 -7.89
N HIS A 760 -21.58 -15.72 -6.64
CA HIS A 760 -21.67 -14.31 -6.31
C HIS A 760 -20.36 -13.58 -6.64
N ILE A 761 -19.24 -14.09 -6.19
CA ILE A 761 -17.89 -13.52 -6.45
C ILE A 761 -17.62 -13.46 -7.98
N LEU A 762 -17.92 -14.52 -8.74
CA LEU A 762 -17.69 -14.54 -10.19
C LEU A 762 -18.55 -13.54 -10.98
N ARG A 763 -19.60 -12.99 -10.36
CA ARG A 763 -20.50 -12.00 -10.99
C ARG A 763 -20.10 -10.56 -10.67
N ASP A 764 -19.33 -10.32 -9.64
CA ASP A 764 -18.92 -8.98 -9.26
C ASP A 764 -17.70 -8.53 -10.08
N PRO A 765 -17.87 -7.52 -10.97
CA PRO A 765 -16.78 -7.04 -11.82
C PRO A 765 -15.75 -6.21 -11.04
N ALA A 766 -16.03 -5.82 -9.79
CA ALA A 766 -15.12 -5.03 -8.96
C ALA A 766 -14.02 -5.90 -8.31
N MET A 767 -14.19 -7.23 -8.32
CA MET A 767 -13.25 -8.15 -7.69
C MET A 767 -11.97 -8.34 -8.51
N ALA A 768 -10.85 -8.54 -7.80
CA ALA A 768 -9.55 -8.78 -8.41
C ALA A 768 -9.58 -10.01 -9.35
N ARG A 769 -8.93 -9.89 -10.51
CA ARG A 769 -8.87 -10.97 -11.51
C ARG A 769 -8.24 -12.26 -10.97
N THR A 770 -7.25 -12.14 -10.09
CA THR A 770 -6.60 -13.28 -9.42
C THR A 770 -7.57 -14.06 -8.54
N MET A 771 -8.45 -13.37 -7.81
CA MET A 771 -9.51 -13.99 -7.03
C MET A 771 -10.50 -14.73 -7.91
N HIS A 772 -10.96 -14.11 -9.00
CA HIS A 772 -11.82 -14.79 -9.98
C HIS A 772 -11.18 -16.07 -10.53
N GLN A 773 -9.86 -16.07 -10.79
CA GLN A 773 -9.15 -17.27 -11.25
C GLN A 773 -9.15 -18.37 -10.19
N THR A 774 -8.85 -18.05 -8.94
CA THR A 774 -8.84 -19.01 -7.83
C THR A 774 -10.23 -19.61 -7.61
N VAL A 775 -11.27 -18.76 -7.59
CA VAL A 775 -12.66 -19.17 -7.43
C VAL A 775 -13.11 -20.05 -8.61
N ALA A 776 -12.74 -19.71 -9.86
CA ALA A 776 -13.07 -20.53 -11.02
C ALA A 776 -12.43 -21.92 -10.95
N VAL A 777 -11.16 -22.00 -10.54
CA VAL A 777 -10.44 -23.26 -10.34
C VAL A 777 -11.11 -24.10 -9.25
N ALA A 778 -11.41 -23.50 -8.10
CA ALA A 778 -12.06 -24.16 -6.97
C ALA A 778 -13.48 -24.65 -7.34
N LEU A 779 -14.27 -23.82 -8.02
CA LEU A 779 -15.62 -24.18 -8.45
C LEU A 779 -15.61 -25.36 -9.43
N CYS A 780 -14.70 -25.35 -10.40
CA CYS A 780 -14.57 -26.47 -11.33
C CYS A 780 -14.09 -27.75 -10.61
N THR A 781 -13.28 -27.62 -9.57
CA THR A 781 -12.90 -28.78 -8.71
C THR A 781 -14.09 -29.29 -7.90
N VAL A 782 -15.00 -28.41 -7.43
CA VAL A 782 -16.28 -28.83 -6.81
C VAL A 782 -17.11 -29.68 -7.78
N PHE A 783 -17.18 -29.29 -9.06
CA PHE A 783 -17.89 -30.09 -10.09
C PHE A 783 -17.26 -31.46 -10.33
N PHE A 784 -15.95 -31.53 -10.32
CA PHE A 784 -15.27 -32.80 -10.47
C PHE A 784 -15.66 -33.81 -9.38
N VAL A 785 -15.77 -33.34 -8.11
CA VAL A 785 -16.06 -34.23 -6.97
C VAL A 785 -17.55 -34.37 -6.68
N CYS A 786 -18.37 -33.41 -7.06
CA CYS A 786 -19.82 -33.39 -6.83
C CYS A 786 -20.57 -32.96 -8.12
N PRO A 787 -20.59 -33.82 -9.17
CA PRO A 787 -21.10 -33.43 -10.47
C PRO A 787 -22.63 -33.25 -10.56
N GLU A 788 -23.39 -33.64 -9.53
CA GLU A 788 -24.86 -33.48 -9.42
C GLU A 788 -25.29 -32.10 -8.90
N VAL A 789 -24.34 -31.16 -8.69
CA VAL A 789 -24.61 -29.84 -8.15
C VAL A 789 -25.40 -28.97 -9.12
N ASN A 790 -26.47 -28.35 -8.65
CA ASN A 790 -27.22 -27.36 -9.39
C ASN A 790 -26.59 -25.97 -9.26
N ILE A 791 -26.24 -25.34 -10.35
CA ILE A 791 -25.67 -24.00 -10.38
C ILE A 791 -26.63 -23.02 -11.05
N PRO A 792 -26.92 -21.90 -10.39
CA PRO A 792 -27.67 -20.81 -11.02
C PRO A 792 -26.89 -20.21 -12.19
N ASP A 793 -27.58 -19.96 -13.33
CA ASP A 793 -26.99 -19.33 -14.53
C ASP A 793 -25.72 -20.02 -15.04
N LEU A 794 -25.76 -21.33 -15.08
CA LEU A 794 -24.64 -22.21 -15.45
C LEU A 794 -23.89 -21.75 -16.72
N ASP A 795 -24.60 -21.21 -17.71
CA ASP A 795 -24.04 -20.71 -18.97
C ASP A 795 -22.98 -19.64 -18.79
N VAL A 796 -23.32 -18.61 -17.99
CA VAL A 796 -22.47 -17.48 -17.73
C VAL A 796 -21.27 -17.94 -16.88
N VAL A 797 -21.53 -18.79 -15.89
CA VAL A 797 -20.51 -19.31 -14.99
C VAL A 797 -19.47 -20.14 -15.75
N ILE A 798 -19.88 -21.06 -16.62
CA ILE A 798 -18.95 -21.88 -17.43
C ILE A 798 -18.09 -21.03 -18.36
N LYS A 799 -18.73 -20.06 -19.03
CA LYS A 799 -18.00 -19.13 -19.91
C LYS A 799 -16.89 -18.41 -19.11
N ASN A 800 -17.24 -17.84 -17.95
CA ASN A 800 -16.29 -17.13 -17.10
C ASN A 800 -15.18 -18.07 -16.61
N CYS A 801 -15.52 -19.27 -16.14
CA CYS A 801 -14.53 -20.27 -15.75
C CYS A 801 -13.54 -20.59 -16.88
N CYS A 802 -14.01 -20.82 -18.10
CA CYS A 802 -13.15 -21.09 -19.25
C CYS A 802 -12.19 -19.93 -19.54
N LEU A 803 -12.71 -18.69 -19.56
CA LEU A 803 -11.91 -17.48 -19.80
C LEU A 803 -10.85 -17.22 -18.72
N LEU A 804 -11.17 -17.56 -17.48
CA LEU A 804 -10.28 -17.37 -16.33
C LEU A 804 -9.21 -18.45 -16.25
N ILE A 805 -9.59 -19.73 -16.35
CA ILE A 805 -8.70 -20.89 -16.25
C ILE A 805 -7.69 -20.92 -17.41
N ARG A 806 -8.05 -20.39 -18.58
CA ARG A 806 -7.13 -20.21 -19.70
C ARG A 806 -5.82 -19.53 -19.28
N ASN A 807 -5.87 -18.58 -18.38
CA ASN A 807 -4.73 -17.76 -17.95
C ASN A 807 -4.00 -18.34 -16.72
N VAL A 808 -4.50 -19.42 -16.14
CA VAL A 808 -3.85 -20.10 -15.00
C VAL A 808 -2.66 -20.92 -15.52
N ARG A 809 -1.52 -20.86 -14.78
CA ARG A 809 -0.34 -21.69 -15.10
C ARG A 809 -0.65 -23.17 -14.93
N ASP A 810 0.04 -24.01 -15.70
CA ASP A 810 -0.11 -25.45 -15.60
C ASP A 810 0.28 -25.94 -14.20
N SER A 811 -0.67 -26.60 -13.52
CA SER A 811 -0.55 -27.08 -12.16
C SER A 811 -1.51 -28.25 -11.91
N ASP A 812 -1.37 -28.91 -10.75
CA ASP A 812 -2.28 -29.97 -10.35
C ASP A 812 -3.71 -29.45 -10.11
N GLU A 813 -3.84 -28.22 -9.60
CA GLU A 813 -5.12 -27.56 -9.41
C GLU A 813 -5.82 -27.28 -10.76
N LYS A 814 -5.07 -26.79 -11.76
CA LYS A 814 -5.59 -26.62 -13.13
C LYS A 814 -6.02 -27.95 -13.74
N ASP A 815 -5.28 -29.04 -13.49
CA ASP A 815 -5.64 -30.40 -13.96
C ASP A 815 -7.00 -30.83 -13.41
N LEU A 816 -7.20 -30.73 -12.09
CA LEU A 816 -8.47 -31.06 -11.44
C LEU A 816 -9.63 -30.18 -11.93
N ALA A 817 -9.40 -28.88 -12.09
CA ALA A 817 -10.39 -27.94 -12.61
C ALA A 817 -10.82 -28.30 -14.05
N PHE A 818 -9.87 -28.69 -14.89
CA PHE A 818 -10.18 -29.14 -16.27
C PHE A 818 -10.95 -30.46 -16.30
N ARG A 819 -10.70 -31.38 -15.37
CA ARG A 819 -11.52 -32.60 -15.24
C ARG A 819 -12.98 -32.23 -14.93
N GLY A 820 -13.18 -31.25 -14.01
CA GLY A 820 -14.51 -30.72 -13.73
C GLY A 820 -15.17 -30.03 -14.92
N LEU A 821 -14.42 -29.23 -15.69
CA LEU A 821 -14.93 -28.64 -16.93
C LEU A 821 -15.33 -29.70 -17.95
N CYS A 822 -14.56 -30.76 -18.10
CA CYS A 822 -14.92 -31.88 -18.99
C CYS A 822 -16.23 -32.55 -18.55
N GLU A 823 -16.42 -32.80 -17.25
CA GLU A 823 -17.66 -33.34 -16.69
C GLU A 823 -18.87 -32.45 -16.96
N ILE A 824 -18.73 -31.13 -16.76
CA ILE A 824 -19.82 -30.18 -17.05
C ILE A 824 -20.22 -30.22 -18.51
N VAL A 825 -19.22 -30.12 -19.41
CA VAL A 825 -19.48 -30.13 -20.87
C VAL A 825 -20.16 -31.41 -21.32
N VAL A 826 -19.82 -32.54 -20.74
CA VAL A 826 -20.44 -33.84 -21.09
C VAL A 826 -21.89 -33.95 -20.58
N ARG A 827 -22.18 -33.42 -19.38
CA ARG A 827 -23.49 -33.53 -18.73
C ARG A 827 -24.52 -32.53 -19.22
N HIS A 828 -24.04 -31.40 -19.77
CA HIS A 828 -24.90 -30.28 -20.21
C HIS A 828 -24.70 -29.99 -21.69
N PRO A 829 -25.12 -30.89 -22.61
CA PRO A 829 -24.93 -30.72 -24.03
C PRO A 829 -25.70 -29.52 -24.63
N GLU A 830 -26.73 -29.03 -23.95
CA GLU A 830 -27.50 -27.86 -24.35
C GLU A 830 -26.68 -26.55 -24.35
N PHE A 831 -25.65 -26.47 -23.53
CA PHE A 831 -24.77 -25.28 -23.43
C PHE A 831 -23.74 -25.21 -24.56
N ASN A 832 -23.49 -26.29 -25.22
CA ASN A 832 -22.34 -26.46 -26.10
C ASN A 832 -22.37 -25.55 -27.33
N LYS A 833 -23.56 -25.11 -27.81
CA LYS A 833 -23.64 -24.32 -29.05
C LYS A 833 -22.98 -22.96 -29.02
N HIS A 834 -23.07 -22.26 -27.88
CA HIS A 834 -22.59 -20.87 -27.76
C HIS A 834 -21.27 -20.74 -27.02
N TYR A 835 -20.95 -21.71 -26.16
CA TYR A 835 -19.82 -21.58 -25.22
C TYR A 835 -18.68 -22.57 -25.48
N PHE A 836 -18.86 -23.52 -26.40
CA PHE A 836 -17.82 -24.54 -26.67
C PHE A 836 -16.49 -23.92 -27.18
N ILE A 837 -16.55 -22.80 -27.90
CA ILE A 837 -15.33 -22.10 -28.33
C ILE A 837 -14.46 -21.67 -27.13
N PHE A 838 -15.07 -21.25 -26.03
CA PHE A 838 -14.33 -20.86 -24.83
C PHE A 838 -13.68 -22.06 -24.14
N PHE A 839 -14.35 -23.22 -24.13
CA PHE A 839 -13.75 -24.47 -23.68
C PHE A 839 -12.57 -24.88 -24.58
N CYS A 840 -12.70 -24.80 -25.89
CA CYS A 840 -11.62 -25.08 -26.83
C CYS A 840 -10.41 -24.15 -26.62
N ASP A 841 -10.68 -22.87 -26.40
CA ASP A 841 -9.63 -21.87 -26.14
C ASP A 841 -8.91 -22.13 -24.81
N ALA A 842 -9.66 -22.48 -23.74
CA ALA A 842 -9.07 -22.91 -22.49
C ALA A 842 -8.26 -24.21 -22.62
N ALA A 843 -8.76 -25.20 -23.38
CA ALA A 843 -8.05 -26.45 -23.68
C ALA A 843 -6.75 -26.20 -24.46
N ALA A 844 -6.72 -25.19 -25.35
CA ALA A 844 -5.55 -24.81 -26.12
C ALA A 844 -4.46 -24.09 -25.26
N SER A 845 -4.79 -23.66 -24.06
CA SER A 845 -3.86 -22.93 -23.17
C SER A 845 -2.78 -23.78 -22.50
N TRP A 846 -2.91 -25.11 -22.56
CA TRP A 846 -1.95 -26.01 -21.92
C TRP A 846 -0.59 -26.05 -22.64
N PHE A 847 0.50 -26.03 -21.86
CA PHE A 847 1.87 -26.24 -22.34
C PHE A 847 2.35 -27.68 -22.00
N ASN A 848 2.15 -28.13 -20.75
CA ASN A 848 2.56 -29.44 -20.27
C ASN A 848 1.35 -30.21 -19.70
N ILE A 849 0.55 -30.80 -20.57
CA ILE A 849 -0.64 -31.52 -20.16
C ILE A 849 -0.32 -32.99 -19.87
N ARG A 850 -0.90 -33.58 -18.81
CA ARG A 850 -0.81 -35.01 -18.50
C ARG A 850 -1.53 -35.84 -19.56
N THR A 851 -0.98 -37.01 -19.86
CA THR A 851 -1.48 -37.88 -20.93
C THR A 851 -2.94 -38.27 -20.73
N ASP A 852 -3.34 -38.61 -19.50
CA ASP A 852 -4.72 -39.02 -19.17
C ASP A 852 -5.72 -37.86 -19.30
N LEU A 853 -5.37 -36.63 -18.85
CA LEU A 853 -6.19 -35.44 -19.04
C LEU A 853 -6.28 -35.06 -20.54
N LYS A 854 -5.15 -35.17 -21.26
CA LYS A 854 -5.10 -34.91 -22.69
C LYS A 854 -6.08 -35.82 -23.45
N GLU A 855 -6.13 -37.11 -23.10
CA GLU A 855 -7.04 -38.06 -23.68
C GLU A 855 -8.50 -37.76 -23.31
N ASN A 856 -8.77 -37.38 -22.08
CA ASN A 856 -10.10 -36.95 -21.65
C ASN A 856 -10.60 -35.73 -22.42
N ILE A 857 -9.81 -34.67 -22.56
CA ILE A 857 -10.15 -33.48 -23.36
C ILE A 857 -10.38 -33.87 -24.81
N ARG A 858 -9.50 -34.69 -25.39
CA ARG A 858 -9.66 -35.21 -26.76
C ARG A 858 -11.00 -35.92 -26.94
N ASN A 859 -11.40 -36.78 -26.00
CA ASN A 859 -12.67 -37.51 -26.05
C ASN A 859 -13.86 -36.54 -26.00
N VAL A 860 -13.82 -35.50 -25.16
CA VAL A 860 -14.86 -34.46 -25.13
C VAL A 860 -14.95 -33.73 -26.46
N LEU A 861 -13.82 -33.33 -27.06
CA LEU A 861 -13.78 -32.66 -28.35
C LEU A 861 -14.34 -33.56 -29.49
N MET A 862 -13.97 -34.84 -29.51
CA MET A 862 -14.44 -35.80 -30.51
C MET A 862 -15.93 -36.11 -30.37
N ASN A 863 -16.42 -36.32 -29.12
CA ASN A 863 -17.84 -36.54 -28.86
C ASN A 863 -18.67 -35.33 -29.32
N PHE A 864 -18.20 -34.12 -29.05
CA PHE A 864 -18.85 -32.89 -29.51
C PHE A 864 -18.89 -32.83 -31.04
N LYS A 865 -17.78 -33.12 -31.73
CA LYS A 865 -17.68 -33.20 -33.18
C LYS A 865 -18.65 -34.24 -33.80
N GLN A 866 -18.86 -35.41 -33.12
CA GLN A 866 -19.82 -36.44 -33.57
C GLN A 866 -21.28 -36.03 -33.33
N GLN A 867 -21.61 -35.32 -32.28
CA GLN A 867 -22.96 -34.81 -32.02
C GLN A 867 -23.39 -33.74 -33.01
N TYR A 868 -22.47 -32.92 -33.48
CA TYR A 868 -22.69 -32.03 -34.61
C TYR A 868 -22.45 -32.79 -35.90
N ARG A 869 -23.55 -33.23 -36.57
CA ARG A 869 -23.51 -33.94 -37.86
C ARG A 869 -22.47 -33.30 -38.79
N GLU A 870 -21.87 -34.11 -39.66
CA GLU A 870 -20.79 -33.73 -40.59
C GLU A 870 -21.04 -32.44 -41.40
N GLU A 871 -22.28 -32.02 -41.58
CA GLU A 871 -22.65 -30.79 -42.31
C GLU A 871 -22.57 -29.51 -41.46
N SER A 872 -22.70 -29.57 -40.12
CA SER A 872 -22.71 -28.40 -39.21
C SER A 872 -21.37 -28.10 -38.56
N TRP A 873 -20.52 -29.13 -38.39
CA TRP A 873 -19.20 -28.96 -37.78
C TRP A 873 -18.25 -28.08 -38.60
N PRO A 874 -18.12 -28.22 -39.95
CA PRO A 874 -17.23 -27.35 -40.72
C PRO A 874 -17.63 -25.88 -40.64
N GLN A 875 -18.92 -25.58 -40.58
CA GLN A 875 -19.42 -24.21 -40.45
C GLN A 875 -19.09 -23.62 -39.07
N PHE A 876 -19.34 -24.36 -38.02
CA PHE A 876 -19.00 -23.93 -36.66
C PHE A 876 -17.48 -23.79 -36.47
N TYR A 877 -16.69 -24.74 -36.95
CA TYR A 877 -15.23 -24.71 -36.87
C TYR A 877 -14.63 -23.58 -37.72
N SER A 878 -15.31 -23.13 -38.78
CA SER A 878 -14.85 -21.99 -39.60
C SER A 878 -14.79 -20.69 -38.82
N GLU A 879 -15.60 -20.53 -37.75
CA GLU A 879 -15.65 -19.35 -36.90
C GLU A 879 -14.45 -19.26 -35.92
N PHE A 880 -13.70 -20.36 -35.75
CA PHE A 880 -12.55 -20.37 -34.86
C PHE A 880 -11.36 -19.61 -35.46
N PRO A 881 -10.60 -18.83 -34.66
CA PRO A 881 -9.34 -18.25 -35.09
C PRO A 881 -8.34 -19.33 -35.57
N ASP A 882 -7.58 -19.04 -36.64
CA ASP A 882 -6.64 -20.01 -37.22
C ASP A 882 -5.56 -20.47 -36.22
N ALA A 883 -5.10 -19.59 -35.36
CA ALA A 883 -4.17 -19.93 -34.28
C ALA A 883 -4.76 -20.98 -33.29
N LEU A 884 -6.07 -20.85 -32.96
CA LEU A 884 -6.77 -21.82 -32.12
C LEU A 884 -6.89 -23.16 -32.79
N LYS A 885 -7.27 -23.17 -34.08
CA LYS A 885 -7.35 -24.41 -34.92
C LYS A 885 -6.03 -25.14 -34.93
N ALA A 886 -4.94 -24.44 -35.24
CA ALA A 886 -3.59 -25.01 -35.25
C ALA A 886 -3.22 -25.63 -33.91
N ARG A 887 -3.48 -24.94 -32.81
CA ARG A 887 -3.14 -25.39 -31.47
C ARG A 887 -3.96 -26.62 -31.04
N LEU A 888 -5.26 -26.66 -31.34
CA LEU A 888 -6.10 -27.82 -31.05
C LEU A 888 -5.67 -29.05 -31.87
N TYR A 889 -5.28 -28.83 -33.11
CA TYR A 889 -4.73 -29.91 -33.95
C TYR A 889 -3.43 -30.46 -33.39
N ASP A 890 -2.48 -29.59 -32.98
CA ASP A 890 -1.18 -29.98 -32.42
C ASP A 890 -1.32 -30.74 -31.08
N LEU A 891 -2.22 -30.29 -30.23
CA LEU A 891 -2.40 -30.89 -28.91
C LEU A 891 -3.27 -32.13 -28.94
N TYR A 892 -4.39 -32.16 -29.68
CA TYR A 892 -5.43 -33.15 -29.57
C TYR A 892 -5.74 -33.89 -30.88
N GLY A 893 -5.22 -33.44 -32.03
CA GLY A 893 -5.48 -33.99 -33.34
C GLY A 893 -6.93 -33.80 -33.83
N VAL A 894 -7.55 -32.64 -33.46
CA VAL A 894 -8.97 -32.35 -33.75
C VAL A 894 -9.10 -31.16 -34.69
#